data_eb54015cf35fcfdd449655320852a7a9
#
_entry.id   eb54015cf35fcfdd449655320852a7a9
#
_cell.length_a   1.000
_cell.length_b   1.000
_cell.length_c   1.000
_cell.angle_alpha   90.00
_cell.angle_beta   90.00
_cell.angle_gamma   90.00
#
_symmetry.space_group_name_H-M   'P 1'
#
loop_
_entity.id
_entity.type
_entity.pdbx_description
1 polymer ?
#
loop_
_entity_poly.entity_id
_entity_poly.type
_entity_poly.pdbx_seq_one_letter_code
_entity_poly.pdbx_strand_id
1 'polypeptide(L)'
;MLKCTRCSAYQNEYNINCAPVFGNLSSPVLFVGEMYGRTECETGEPFVGRAGKKLNKLLKLIGLSRHEVAICNSLRCYIKDNTTPPKKMLDACFVHLLNDVEKIKPKIVVALGRIAFYQTTGMSKDEFSQHIGKVIQSERLKCPVFVTYHPAAALYDPNKWEKLLEDFRKISSLLGKEINIKHYEYLYIRSPEEFEKPFKWLGMGTEIYMDSETDGLNPYTGDIRLLQLSAGNEPIYIIDGSILSQVRPQLKHLFETRKLGVVGQGFEFDVKFLSVNHGIFPLNWYFDTCIAEYLISGMKHNDLSFLTSKYVPESNGYDSKVKLAGGAHKVLDLDELLQYAADDVGVMIKIKKAQKKLLKELNREFLFYNIFMPCNKTLTRMSIRGIKYDLEALMKLDEKYRKKSNRLLKKALQLEGVKKCEEHFKRPFNPRSALMLQWLLFEYYKLPVLKTTKKGNKSVGKDVMKKYAEKYHNEYCQLMELYRTYDALRNNQLSGVLDKLVDGRAHTTYSLHATTTGRSASYDPNLLNLHPEVKQCVIAAKPLDEHIPYKEQVLDDEEDWWFVKGDMSQLEVRVMAVMFNDSKLIEFSNKEGEDFHSLVASEVNKEEYEKFKEKVQSGDKKYKEKRRRAKKISFGCAYGETAEGLAFDLGVTKSEAEKFLDEYFAAFPDLKSGIDKIHKHVIKHGWVESYFGLRRSWENHSPDNHHMLRESQNHPIQSTAWSLCQLAMSQIDEKLIEKEMKARVVMQIHDEVIVACPKEEIDIVKKIMKKIMENINKDFDGLNRVKLKVDINVGKKLG
;
A
#
# COMPACT_ATOMS: atom_id res chain seq x y z
N MET A 1 -10.81 -4.64 50.81
CA MET A 1 -11.05 -5.53 49.65
C MET A 1 -10.57 -6.93 50.03
N LEU A 2 -11.43 -7.94 49.96
CA LEU A 2 -11.03 -9.34 50.17
C LEU A 2 -10.02 -9.72 49.09
N LYS A 3 -8.78 -10.12 49.50
CA LYS A 3 -7.75 -10.57 48.53
C LYS A 3 -8.23 -11.90 47.91
N CYS A 4 -8.44 -11.90 46.61
CA CYS A 4 -8.75 -13.11 45.84
C CYS A 4 -7.49 -13.96 45.66
N THR A 5 -7.57 -15.25 46.02
CA THR A 5 -6.46 -16.22 45.93
C THR A 5 -6.82 -17.42 45.04
N ARG A 6 -7.82 -17.28 44.15
CA ARG A 6 -8.38 -18.38 43.34
C ARG A 6 -7.45 -18.87 42.21
N CYS A 7 -6.46 -18.06 41.79
CA CYS A 7 -5.45 -18.47 40.81
C CYS A 7 -4.14 -17.72 41.08
N SER A 8 -3.04 -18.13 40.45
CA SER A 8 -1.70 -17.53 40.66
C SER A 8 -1.56 -16.07 40.19
N ALA A 9 -2.52 -15.54 39.43
CA ALA A 9 -2.46 -14.15 38.93
C ALA A 9 -2.59 -13.07 40.05
N TYR A 10 -2.98 -13.46 41.28
CA TYR A 10 -3.01 -12.54 42.42
C TYR A 10 -1.60 -12.15 42.91
N GLN A 11 -0.59 -12.94 42.60
CA GLN A 11 0.81 -12.69 42.90
C GLN A 11 1.48 -12.03 41.68
N ASN A 12 1.21 -10.75 41.44
CA ASN A 12 1.79 -10.00 40.33
C ASN A 12 2.62 -8.80 40.82
N GLU A 13 3.51 -8.33 40.00
CA GLU A 13 4.46 -7.25 40.31
C GLU A 13 3.82 -5.88 40.61
N TYR A 14 2.54 -5.68 40.20
CA TYR A 14 1.81 -4.43 40.44
C TYR A 14 0.82 -4.52 41.63
N ASN A 15 0.77 -5.63 42.36
CA ASN A 15 -0.20 -5.88 43.43
C ASN A 15 -1.67 -5.68 43.02
N ILE A 16 -2.02 -5.80 41.72
CA ILE A 16 -3.39 -5.73 41.24
C ILE A 16 -4.08 -7.05 41.56
N ASN A 17 -5.01 -7.01 42.51
CA ASN A 17 -5.77 -8.19 42.94
C ASN A 17 -7.27 -7.91 42.86
N CYS A 18 -7.96 -8.67 42.02
CA CYS A 18 -9.41 -8.61 41.81
C CYS A 18 -9.96 -7.19 41.57
N ALA A 19 -9.42 -6.53 40.58
CA ALA A 19 -9.85 -5.18 40.23
C ALA A 19 -11.37 -5.07 40.02
N PRO A 20 -12.02 -4.04 40.57
CA PRO A 20 -13.49 -3.89 40.51
C PRO A 20 -13.97 -3.47 39.11
N VAL A 21 -15.29 -3.49 38.92
CA VAL A 21 -15.92 -2.83 37.76
C VAL A 21 -15.72 -1.33 37.87
N PHE A 22 -15.37 -0.70 36.75
CA PHE A 22 -15.24 0.73 36.63
C PHE A 22 -16.51 1.35 36.01
N GLY A 23 -16.85 2.56 36.41
CA GLY A 23 -17.92 3.36 35.83
C GLY A 23 -19.27 3.18 36.54
N ASN A 24 -20.36 3.26 35.81
CA ASN A 24 -21.72 3.26 36.36
C ASN A 24 -22.25 1.83 36.58
N LEU A 25 -22.40 1.44 37.83
CA LEU A 25 -22.92 0.11 38.21
C LEU A 25 -24.42 -0.06 37.91
N SER A 26 -25.16 0.98 37.56
CA SER A 26 -26.55 0.91 37.08
C SER A 26 -26.63 1.02 35.53
N SER A 27 -25.54 0.86 34.85
CA SER A 27 -25.49 0.97 33.37
C SER A 27 -26.28 -0.16 32.70
N PRO A 28 -27.04 0.13 31.64
CA PRO A 28 -27.70 -0.90 30.84
C PRO A 28 -26.71 -1.73 30.00
N VAL A 29 -25.43 -1.34 29.96
CA VAL A 29 -24.37 -2.06 29.20
C VAL A 29 -23.14 -2.30 30.06
N LEU A 30 -22.62 -3.53 29.99
CA LEU A 30 -21.34 -3.92 30.59
C LEU A 30 -20.34 -4.30 29.52
N PHE A 31 -19.24 -3.55 29.40
CA PHE A 31 -18.11 -3.88 28.51
C PHE A 31 -17.12 -4.79 29.25
N VAL A 32 -16.78 -5.92 28.61
CA VAL A 32 -15.86 -6.91 29.18
C VAL A 32 -14.64 -7.01 28.25
N GLY A 33 -13.45 -6.65 28.78
CA GLY A 33 -12.17 -6.78 28.10
C GLY A 33 -11.41 -8.05 28.45
N GLU A 34 -10.11 -8.05 28.19
CA GLU A 34 -9.23 -9.21 28.42
C GLU A 34 -8.65 -9.19 29.84
N MET A 35 -7.71 -8.30 30.13
CA MET A 35 -7.07 -8.12 31.43
C MET A 35 -6.45 -6.72 31.56
N TYR A 36 -5.89 -6.39 32.72
CA TYR A 36 -5.14 -5.17 32.93
C TYR A 36 -3.80 -5.20 32.18
N GLY A 37 -3.50 -4.15 31.41
CA GLY A 37 -2.18 -3.89 30.85
C GLY A 37 -1.29 -3.13 31.85
N ARG A 38 -0.05 -2.85 31.49
CA ARG A 38 0.91 -2.14 32.32
C ARG A 38 0.40 -0.75 32.76
N THR A 39 -0.07 0.06 31.82
CA THR A 39 -0.60 1.41 32.10
C THR A 39 -1.83 1.35 33.03
N GLU A 40 -2.69 0.38 32.84
CA GLU A 40 -3.86 0.16 33.68
C GLU A 40 -3.47 -0.26 35.10
N CYS A 41 -2.35 -0.98 35.26
CA CYS A 41 -1.81 -1.32 36.59
C CYS A 41 -1.27 -0.11 37.33
N GLU A 42 -0.66 0.83 36.63
CA GLU A 42 -0.10 2.07 37.20
C GLU A 42 -1.20 3.03 37.66
N THR A 43 -2.35 3.05 36.99
CA THR A 43 -3.47 3.96 37.29
C THR A 43 -4.58 3.32 38.14
N GLY A 44 -4.67 1.98 38.17
CA GLY A 44 -5.74 1.23 38.84
C GLY A 44 -7.08 1.22 38.06
N GLU A 45 -7.15 1.79 36.87
CA GLU A 45 -8.36 1.85 36.03
C GLU A 45 -8.25 0.99 34.78
N PRO A 46 -9.32 0.28 34.34
CA PRO A 46 -9.30 -0.50 33.10
C PRO A 46 -9.36 0.43 31.87
N PHE A 47 -8.77 0.02 30.76
CA PHE A 47 -8.85 0.73 29.50
C PHE A 47 -8.39 2.20 29.52
N VAL A 48 -7.24 2.49 30.11
CA VAL A 48 -6.61 3.84 30.10
C VAL A 48 -5.46 3.93 29.12
N GLY A 49 -4.87 2.82 28.73
CA GLY A 49 -3.83 2.72 27.72
C GLY A 49 -4.31 3.00 26.29
N ARG A 50 -3.50 2.63 25.31
CA ARG A 50 -3.78 2.88 23.86
C ARG A 50 -5.12 2.26 23.41
N ALA A 51 -5.43 1.05 23.83
CA ALA A 51 -6.72 0.38 23.56
C ALA A 51 -7.89 1.14 24.20
N GLY A 52 -7.71 1.63 25.43
CA GLY A 52 -8.69 2.41 26.15
C GLY A 52 -9.01 3.75 25.49
N LYS A 53 -7.99 4.44 24.93
CA LYS A 53 -8.21 5.66 24.15
C LYS A 53 -9.09 5.39 22.92
N LYS A 54 -8.96 4.23 22.29
CA LYS A 54 -9.84 3.79 21.19
C LYS A 54 -11.26 3.49 21.71
N LEU A 55 -11.39 2.77 22.84
CA LEU A 55 -12.69 2.53 23.44
C LEU A 55 -13.43 3.84 23.78
N ASN A 56 -12.74 4.82 24.37
CA ASN A 56 -13.33 6.12 24.68
C ASN A 56 -13.83 6.86 23.43
N LYS A 57 -13.13 6.74 22.28
CA LYS A 57 -13.61 7.28 21.01
C LYS A 57 -14.88 6.58 20.52
N LEU A 58 -14.94 5.26 20.65
CA LEU A 58 -16.11 4.45 20.28
C LEU A 58 -17.31 4.78 21.17
N LEU A 59 -17.11 4.93 22.47
CA LEU A 59 -18.18 5.35 23.40
C LEU A 59 -18.70 6.73 23.07
N LYS A 60 -17.80 7.70 22.82
CA LYS A 60 -18.18 9.06 22.43
C LYS A 60 -19.01 9.09 21.14
N LEU A 61 -18.68 8.23 20.17
CA LEU A 61 -19.42 8.08 18.91
C LEU A 61 -20.90 7.74 19.15
N ILE A 62 -21.20 6.91 20.17
CA ILE A 62 -22.55 6.49 20.52
C ILE A 62 -23.17 7.36 21.65
N GLY A 63 -22.63 8.57 21.85
CA GLY A 63 -23.11 9.51 22.85
C GLY A 63 -22.99 9.01 24.30
N LEU A 64 -21.94 8.22 24.58
CA LEU A 64 -21.63 7.72 25.91
C LEU A 64 -20.23 8.11 26.35
N SER A 65 -20.03 8.23 27.64
CA SER A 65 -18.71 8.36 28.25
C SER A 65 -18.35 7.07 29.03
N ARG A 66 -17.06 6.88 29.33
CA ARG A 66 -16.63 5.74 30.15
C ARG A 66 -17.21 5.74 31.57
N HIS A 67 -17.67 6.89 32.07
CA HIS A 67 -18.28 7.02 33.41
C HIS A 67 -19.77 6.67 33.41
N GLU A 68 -20.42 6.65 32.24
CA GLU A 68 -21.83 6.30 32.08
C GLU A 68 -22.06 4.81 31.85
N VAL A 69 -20.99 4.08 31.47
CA VAL A 69 -21.03 2.64 31.20
C VAL A 69 -20.31 1.84 32.30
N ALA A 70 -20.60 0.55 32.41
CA ALA A 70 -19.83 -0.36 33.25
C ALA A 70 -18.73 -1.03 32.42
N ILE A 71 -17.51 -1.06 32.94
CA ILE A 71 -16.34 -1.64 32.25
C ILE A 71 -15.60 -2.57 33.20
N CYS A 72 -15.28 -3.76 32.73
CA CYS A 72 -14.43 -4.70 33.46
C CYS A 72 -13.59 -5.56 32.51
N ASN A 73 -12.77 -6.45 33.07
CA ASN A 73 -11.97 -7.41 32.32
C ASN A 73 -12.33 -8.86 32.69
N SER A 74 -12.08 -9.78 31.76
CA SER A 74 -12.23 -11.23 31.94
C SER A 74 -11.35 -11.78 33.05
N LEU A 75 -10.09 -11.31 33.10
CA LEU A 75 -9.18 -11.54 34.22
C LEU A 75 -9.00 -10.23 35.01
N ARG A 76 -9.23 -10.29 36.30
CA ARG A 76 -9.22 -9.14 37.22
C ARG A 76 -7.84 -8.76 37.77
N CYS A 77 -6.81 -9.48 37.35
CA CYS A 77 -5.43 -9.30 37.75
C CYS A 77 -4.53 -9.11 36.52
N TYR A 78 -3.31 -8.68 36.73
CA TYR A 78 -2.27 -8.58 35.70
C TYR A 78 -1.53 -9.91 35.56
N ILE A 79 -1.08 -10.22 34.37
CA ILE A 79 -0.12 -11.29 34.06
C ILE A 79 1.14 -10.70 33.49
N LYS A 80 2.30 -11.13 33.97
CA LYS A 80 3.62 -10.69 33.51
C LYS A 80 3.74 -10.79 31.99
N ASP A 81 4.40 -9.79 31.39
CA ASP A 81 4.62 -9.66 29.94
C ASP A 81 3.33 -9.62 29.10
N ASN A 82 2.19 -9.34 29.75
CA ASN A 82 0.89 -9.21 29.08
C ASN A 82 0.52 -10.43 28.22
N THR A 83 0.88 -11.63 28.66
CA THR A 83 0.61 -12.87 27.94
C THR A 83 -0.87 -13.27 28.05
N THR A 84 -1.37 -13.95 27.01
CA THR A 84 -2.78 -14.40 26.98
C THR A 84 -3.14 -15.26 28.21
N PRO A 85 -4.21 -14.92 28.96
CA PRO A 85 -4.61 -15.65 30.12
C PRO A 85 -4.91 -17.15 29.87
N PRO A 86 -4.31 -18.07 30.61
CA PRO A 86 -4.65 -19.50 30.57
C PRO A 86 -6.12 -19.77 30.93
N LYS A 87 -6.72 -20.79 30.31
CA LYS A 87 -8.11 -21.18 30.56
C LYS A 87 -8.43 -21.37 32.06
N LYS A 88 -7.56 -22.05 32.80
CA LYS A 88 -7.73 -22.27 34.26
C LYS A 88 -7.87 -20.97 35.06
N MET A 89 -7.13 -19.91 34.68
CA MET A 89 -7.22 -18.60 35.35
C MET A 89 -8.52 -17.89 35.03
N LEU A 90 -8.94 -17.97 33.73
CA LEU A 90 -10.21 -17.41 33.28
C LEU A 90 -11.40 -18.07 33.99
N ASP A 91 -11.43 -19.41 34.08
CA ASP A 91 -12.49 -20.17 34.73
C ASP A 91 -12.54 -19.88 36.24
N ALA A 92 -11.38 -19.78 36.90
CA ALA A 92 -11.32 -19.40 38.31
C ALA A 92 -11.77 -17.94 38.57
N CYS A 93 -11.61 -17.04 37.58
CA CYS A 93 -12.00 -15.64 37.67
C CYS A 93 -13.47 -15.39 37.29
N PHE A 94 -14.13 -16.36 36.65
CA PHE A 94 -15.50 -16.23 36.12
C PHE A 94 -16.54 -15.82 37.17
N VAL A 95 -16.40 -16.30 38.42
CA VAL A 95 -17.30 -15.98 39.54
C VAL A 95 -17.40 -14.46 39.77
N HIS A 96 -16.32 -13.70 39.53
CA HIS A 96 -16.33 -12.25 39.68
C HIS A 96 -17.17 -11.58 38.58
N LEU A 97 -17.06 -12.07 37.33
CA LEU A 97 -17.89 -11.58 36.24
C LEU A 97 -19.38 -11.91 36.46
N LEU A 98 -19.68 -13.10 36.92
CA LEU A 98 -21.06 -13.51 37.23
C LEU A 98 -21.66 -12.60 38.32
N ASN A 99 -20.95 -12.40 39.44
CA ASN A 99 -21.37 -11.51 40.49
C ASN A 99 -21.59 -10.05 40.00
N ASP A 100 -20.77 -9.58 39.09
CA ASP A 100 -20.92 -8.23 38.52
C ASP A 100 -22.17 -8.14 37.64
N VAL A 101 -22.44 -9.13 36.79
CA VAL A 101 -23.66 -9.19 35.97
C VAL A 101 -24.91 -9.26 36.85
N GLU A 102 -24.89 -10.04 37.92
CA GLU A 102 -26.01 -10.12 38.90
C GLU A 102 -26.27 -8.80 39.61
N LYS A 103 -25.24 -8.04 39.95
CA LYS A 103 -25.33 -6.72 40.60
C LYS A 103 -25.78 -5.63 39.65
N ILE A 104 -25.17 -5.54 38.46
CA ILE A 104 -25.42 -4.49 37.47
C ILE A 104 -26.73 -4.71 36.73
N LYS A 105 -27.09 -5.97 36.48
CA LYS A 105 -28.24 -6.40 35.66
C LYS A 105 -28.30 -5.70 34.31
N PRO A 106 -27.19 -5.76 33.51
CA PRO A 106 -27.11 -5.06 32.23
C PRO A 106 -28.13 -5.62 31.24
N LYS A 107 -28.74 -4.77 30.41
CA LYS A 107 -29.57 -5.22 29.27
C LYS A 107 -28.74 -6.02 28.27
N ILE A 108 -27.46 -5.69 28.14
CA ILE A 108 -26.52 -6.34 27.22
C ILE A 108 -25.10 -6.29 27.77
N VAL A 109 -24.37 -7.39 27.60
CA VAL A 109 -22.92 -7.46 27.84
C VAL A 109 -22.20 -7.35 26.49
N VAL A 110 -21.14 -6.55 26.41
CA VAL A 110 -20.32 -6.42 25.19
C VAL A 110 -18.98 -7.12 25.40
N ALA A 111 -18.76 -8.21 24.68
CA ALA A 111 -17.52 -8.98 24.72
C ALA A 111 -16.50 -8.38 23.76
N LEU A 112 -15.44 -7.75 24.31
CA LEU A 112 -14.37 -7.11 23.54
C LEU A 112 -13.23 -8.12 23.28
N GLY A 113 -13.27 -8.83 22.15
CA GLY A 113 -12.25 -9.77 21.72
C GLY A 113 -12.45 -11.22 22.18
N ARG A 114 -11.56 -12.10 21.71
CA ARG A 114 -11.65 -13.56 21.88
C ARG A 114 -11.69 -14.05 23.33
N ILE A 115 -10.96 -13.38 24.20
CA ILE A 115 -10.89 -13.77 25.63
C ILE A 115 -12.19 -13.43 26.32
N ALA A 116 -12.72 -12.21 26.09
CA ALA A 116 -14.02 -11.79 26.60
C ALA A 116 -15.16 -12.64 26.03
N PHE A 117 -15.10 -12.99 24.75
CA PHE A 117 -16.06 -13.90 24.11
C PHE A 117 -16.12 -15.25 24.84
N TYR A 118 -14.96 -15.91 25.05
CA TYR A 118 -14.91 -17.14 25.82
C TYR A 118 -15.46 -16.96 27.24
N GLN A 119 -15.07 -15.90 27.91
CA GLN A 119 -15.44 -15.66 29.30
C GLN A 119 -16.95 -15.42 29.47
N THR A 120 -17.55 -14.71 28.53
CA THR A 120 -18.98 -14.33 28.58
C THR A 120 -19.91 -15.41 28.04
N THR A 121 -19.50 -16.19 27.06
CA THR A 121 -20.37 -17.20 26.40
C THR A 121 -20.04 -18.64 26.78
N GLY A 122 -18.81 -18.92 27.18
CA GLY A 122 -18.30 -20.30 27.39
C GLY A 122 -17.91 -21.04 26.09
N MET A 123 -18.17 -20.44 24.91
CA MET A 123 -17.86 -21.02 23.61
C MET A 123 -16.35 -21.01 23.32
N SER A 124 -15.87 -21.85 22.39
CA SER A 124 -14.47 -21.93 22.04
C SER A 124 -13.96 -20.61 21.47
N LYS A 125 -12.72 -20.22 21.83
CA LYS A 125 -12.06 -19.03 21.24
C LYS A 125 -11.92 -19.11 19.72
N ASP A 126 -11.95 -20.30 19.14
CA ASP A 126 -11.84 -20.51 17.68
C ASP A 126 -13.14 -20.16 16.94
N GLU A 127 -14.27 -20.16 17.64
CA GLU A 127 -15.57 -19.76 17.09
C GLU A 127 -15.78 -18.24 17.06
N PHE A 128 -14.92 -17.47 17.70
CA PHE A 128 -15.05 -16.01 17.84
C PHE A 128 -15.32 -15.30 16.51
N SER A 129 -14.60 -15.65 15.46
CA SER A 129 -14.72 -15.00 14.14
C SER A 129 -16.10 -15.15 13.51
N GLN A 130 -16.85 -16.19 13.84
CA GLN A 130 -18.18 -16.48 13.31
C GLN A 130 -19.28 -15.64 13.99
N HIS A 131 -18.95 -15.05 15.15
CA HIS A 131 -19.91 -14.37 16.01
C HIS A 131 -19.70 -12.84 16.09
N ILE A 132 -18.68 -12.31 15.44
CA ILE A 132 -18.40 -10.86 15.45
C ILE A 132 -19.57 -10.07 14.86
N GLY A 133 -20.01 -9.05 15.58
CA GLY A 133 -21.14 -8.18 15.20
C GLY A 133 -22.52 -8.80 15.46
N LYS A 134 -22.58 -9.92 16.22
CA LYS A 134 -23.82 -10.63 16.53
C LYS A 134 -24.13 -10.60 18.03
N VAL A 135 -25.41 -10.70 18.36
CA VAL A 135 -25.90 -10.93 19.72
C VAL A 135 -26.08 -12.42 19.93
N ILE A 136 -25.56 -12.94 21.04
CA ILE A 136 -25.70 -14.34 21.47
C ILE A 136 -26.38 -14.33 22.83
N GLN A 137 -27.40 -15.17 23.00
CA GLN A 137 -27.95 -15.43 24.33
C GLN A 137 -26.99 -16.33 25.11
N SER A 138 -26.33 -15.75 26.10
CA SER A 138 -25.38 -16.51 26.93
C SER A 138 -26.10 -17.33 28.00
N GLU A 139 -26.03 -18.63 27.91
CA GLU A 139 -26.51 -19.50 28.99
C GLU A 139 -25.66 -19.36 30.26
N ARG A 140 -24.37 -19.04 30.09
CA ARG A 140 -23.41 -18.88 31.17
C ARG A 140 -23.68 -17.65 32.05
N LEU A 141 -24.06 -16.52 31.41
CA LEU A 141 -24.39 -15.26 32.11
C LEU A 141 -25.91 -15.00 32.20
N LYS A 142 -26.73 -15.80 31.53
CA LYS A 142 -28.20 -15.63 31.40
C LYS A 142 -28.63 -14.24 30.93
N CYS A 143 -27.82 -13.65 30.05
CA CYS A 143 -28.11 -12.34 29.44
C CYS A 143 -27.55 -12.29 28.01
N PRO A 144 -28.06 -11.36 27.18
CA PRO A 144 -27.55 -11.13 25.82
C PRO A 144 -26.09 -10.67 25.85
N VAL A 145 -25.26 -11.23 24.95
CA VAL A 145 -23.85 -10.84 24.76
C VAL A 145 -23.66 -10.39 23.33
N PHE A 146 -23.26 -9.16 23.12
CA PHE A 146 -22.81 -8.64 21.82
C PHE A 146 -21.31 -8.90 21.67
N VAL A 147 -20.91 -9.49 20.55
CA VAL A 147 -19.53 -9.89 20.31
C VAL A 147 -18.88 -8.93 19.30
N THR A 148 -17.72 -8.36 19.67
CA THR A 148 -16.95 -7.52 18.78
C THR A 148 -15.44 -7.64 19.00
N TYR A 149 -14.65 -7.00 18.14
CA TYR A 149 -13.20 -6.97 18.29
C TYR A 149 -12.77 -6.23 19.56
N HIS A 150 -11.61 -6.61 20.11
CA HIS A 150 -10.96 -5.81 21.15
C HIS A 150 -10.44 -4.50 20.52
N PRO A 151 -10.61 -3.33 21.16
CA PRO A 151 -10.13 -2.04 20.61
C PRO A 151 -8.64 -2.01 20.25
N ALA A 152 -7.81 -2.84 20.91
CA ALA A 152 -6.41 -3.02 20.55
C ALA A 152 -6.20 -3.57 19.13
N ALA A 153 -7.15 -4.35 18.60
CA ALA A 153 -7.05 -4.91 17.26
C ALA A 153 -7.03 -3.80 16.18
N ALA A 154 -7.69 -2.68 16.44
CA ALA A 154 -7.71 -1.51 15.57
C ALA A 154 -6.43 -0.66 15.65
N LEU A 155 -5.45 -1.01 16.48
CA LEU A 155 -4.12 -0.39 16.47
C LEU A 155 -3.25 -0.94 15.35
N TYR A 156 -3.55 -2.16 14.88
CA TYR A 156 -2.74 -2.91 13.92
C TYR A 156 -3.44 -3.17 12.59
N ASP A 157 -4.78 -2.98 12.54
CA ASP A 157 -5.60 -3.29 11.36
C ASP A 157 -6.76 -2.28 11.25
N PRO A 158 -6.69 -1.33 10.30
CA PRO A 158 -7.73 -0.32 10.08
C PRO A 158 -9.12 -0.91 9.79
N ASN A 159 -9.21 -2.05 9.09
CA ASN A 159 -10.50 -2.69 8.78
C ASN A 159 -11.25 -3.10 10.07
N LYS A 160 -10.50 -3.43 11.13
CA LYS A 160 -11.10 -3.73 12.44
C LYS A 160 -11.62 -2.49 13.16
N TRP A 161 -11.08 -1.32 12.84
CA TRP A 161 -11.63 -0.07 13.34
C TRP A 161 -13.01 0.22 12.76
N GLU A 162 -13.18 0.09 11.45
CA GLU A 162 -14.48 0.26 10.80
C GLU A 162 -15.52 -0.72 11.35
N LYS A 163 -15.13 -2.00 11.48
CA LYS A 163 -16.02 -3.00 12.07
C LYS A 163 -16.41 -2.66 13.51
N LEU A 164 -15.51 -2.14 14.31
CA LEU A 164 -15.80 -1.66 15.67
C LEU A 164 -16.77 -0.48 15.65
N LEU A 165 -16.62 0.46 14.72
CA LEU A 165 -17.54 1.58 14.56
C LEU A 165 -18.96 1.12 14.20
N GLU A 166 -19.08 0.19 13.26
CA GLU A 166 -20.36 -0.45 12.89
C GLU A 166 -20.98 -1.16 14.09
N ASP A 167 -20.21 -1.96 14.80
CA ASP A 167 -20.68 -2.73 15.94
C ASP A 167 -21.12 -1.84 17.10
N PHE A 168 -20.42 -0.72 17.37
CA PHE A 168 -20.83 0.23 18.41
C PHE A 168 -22.13 0.96 18.05
N ARG A 169 -22.41 1.22 16.76
CA ARG A 169 -23.72 1.74 16.34
C ARG A 169 -24.84 0.72 16.59
N LYS A 170 -24.59 -0.55 16.29
CA LYS A 170 -25.55 -1.64 16.63
C LYS A 170 -25.81 -1.69 18.14
N ILE A 171 -24.78 -1.52 18.96
CA ILE A 171 -24.93 -1.44 20.42
C ILE A 171 -25.78 -0.23 20.81
N SER A 172 -25.59 0.94 20.19
CA SER A 172 -26.40 2.12 20.41
C SER A 172 -27.90 1.88 20.13
N SER A 173 -28.19 1.28 18.97
CA SER A 173 -29.56 0.87 18.59
C SER A 173 -30.18 -0.10 19.61
N LEU A 174 -29.42 -1.10 20.05
CA LEU A 174 -29.85 -2.07 21.08
C LEU A 174 -30.15 -1.41 22.44
N LEU A 175 -29.52 -0.26 22.72
CA LEU A 175 -29.76 0.56 23.90
C LEU A 175 -30.89 1.57 23.70
N GLY A 176 -31.53 1.59 22.54
CA GLY A 176 -32.61 2.52 22.21
C GLY A 176 -32.14 3.97 21.99
N LYS A 177 -30.88 4.15 21.64
CA LYS A 177 -30.29 5.45 21.28
C LYS A 177 -30.15 5.54 19.78
N GLU A 178 -30.86 6.46 19.14
CA GLU A 178 -30.63 6.80 17.73
C GLU A 178 -29.36 7.67 17.59
N ILE A 179 -28.50 7.30 16.67
CA ILE A 179 -27.35 8.13 16.29
C ILE A 179 -27.83 9.07 15.19
N ASN A 180 -27.91 10.35 15.52
CA ASN A 180 -28.22 11.36 14.50
C ASN A 180 -26.97 11.58 13.61
N ILE A 181 -26.98 10.99 12.43
CA ILE A 181 -25.93 11.19 11.43
C ILE A 181 -26.17 12.54 10.79
N LYS A 182 -25.12 13.39 10.77
CA LYS A 182 -25.20 14.66 10.05
C LYS A 182 -25.08 14.41 8.56
N HIS A 183 -26.14 14.75 7.84
CA HIS A 183 -26.21 14.80 6.38
C HIS A 183 -25.96 16.21 5.85
N TYR A 184 -25.67 16.34 4.56
CA TYR A 184 -25.43 17.60 3.86
C TYR A 184 -26.56 17.91 2.88
N GLU A 185 -26.89 19.18 2.75
CA GLU A 185 -27.93 19.66 1.82
C GLU A 185 -27.41 19.60 0.38
N TYR A 186 -28.27 19.23 -0.56
CA TYR A 186 -27.94 19.17 -1.96
C TYR A 186 -29.01 19.75 -2.87
N LEU A 187 -28.63 20.10 -4.09
CA LEU A 187 -29.51 20.44 -5.20
C LEU A 187 -29.24 19.48 -6.37
N TYR A 188 -30.28 18.74 -6.76
CA TYR A 188 -30.24 17.82 -7.88
C TYR A 188 -30.56 18.54 -9.19
N ILE A 189 -29.67 18.49 -10.18
CA ILE A 189 -29.70 19.25 -11.43
C ILE A 189 -29.94 18.25 -12.56
N ARG A 190 -31.06 18.44 -13.27
CA ARG A 190 -31.50 17.50 -14.33
C ARG A 190 -31.61 18.14 -15.70
N SER A 191 -31.39 19.45 -15.79
CA SER A 191 -31.35 20.15 -17.08
C SER A 191 -30.22 21.16 -17.16
N PRO A 192 -29.74 21.52 -18.38
CA PRO A 192 -28.73 22.53 -18.54
C PRO A 192 -29.11 23.90 -17.97
N GLU A 193 -30.37 24.26 -18.02
CA GLU A 193 -30.90 25.53 -17.49
C GLU A 193 -30.75 25.58 -15.96
N GLU A 194 -31.02 24.48 -15.28
CA GLU A 194 -30.82 24.37 -13.82
C GLU A 194 -29.34 24.52 -13.45
N PHE A 195 -28.40 24.17 -14.34
CA PHE A 195 -26.96 24.28 -14.08
C PHE A 195 -26.41 25.70 -14.23
N GLU A 196 -27.08 26.61 -14.94
CA GLU A 196 -26.58 27.98 -15.21
C GLU A 196 -26.21 28.76 -13.93
N LYS A 197 -27.05 28.71 -12.90
CA LYS A 197 -26.81 29.40 -11.63
C LYS A 197 -25.71 28.75 -10.81
N PRO A 198 -25.68 27.41 -10.59
CA PRO A 198 -24.58 26.68 -10.02
C PRO A 198 -23.25 26.90 -10.72
N PHE A 199 -23.21 26.88 -12.06
CA PHE A 199 -22.02 27.15 -12.86
C PHE A 199 -21.39 28.50 -12.52
N LYS A 200 -22.19 29.58 -12.50
CA LYS A 200 -21.70 30.92 -12.16
C LYS A 200 -21.16 30.95 -10.72
N TRP A 201 -21.88 30.33 -9.79
CA TRP A 201 -21.47 30.30 -8.38
C TRP A 201 -20.16 29.53 -8.18
N LEU A 202 -20.03 28.35 -8.77
CA LEU A 202 -18.80 27.53 -8.73
C LEU A 202 -17.61 28.30 -9.32
N GLY A 203 -17.82 29.01 -10.45
CA GLY A 203 -16.79 29.81 -11.12
C GLY A 203 -16.31 31.04 -10.33
N MET A 204 -17.06 31.51 -9.34
CA MET A 204 -16.67 32.60 -8.44
C MET A 204 -15.80 32.12 -7.26
N GLY A 205 -15.75 30.83 -7.01
CA GLY A 205 -14.93 30.22 -5.96
C GLY A 205 -13.43 30.21 -6.28
N THR A 206 -12.65 29.80 -5.30
CA THR A 206 -11.20 29.54 -5.48
C THR A 206 -10.92 28.04 -5.57
N GLU A 207 -11.87 27.22 -5.15
CA GLU A 207 -11.77 25.77 -5.08
C GLU A 207 -13.08 25.11 -5.51
N ILE A 208 -12.98 23.93 -6.14
CA ILE A 208 -14.10 23.04 -6.41
C ILE A 208 -13.78 21.69 -5.79
N TYR A 209 -14.67 21.20 -4.94
CA TYR A 209 -14.70 19.83 -4.45
C TYR A 209 -15.53 19.00 -5.42
N MET A 210 -15.01 17.86 -5.80
CA MET A 210 -15.63 16.99 -6.78
C MET A 210 -15.54 15.53 -6.37
N ASP A 211 -16.64 14.82 -6.66
CA ASP A 211 -16.75 13.36 -6.59
C ASP A 211 -17.67 12.86 -7.70
N SER A 212 -17.69 11.56 -8.01
CA SER A 212 -18.57 11.01 -9.03
C SER A 212 -19.11 9.62 -8.66
N GLU A 213 -20.39 9.39 -8.95
CA GLU A 213 -21.00 8.06 -8.93
C GLU A 213 -21.11 7.50 -10.34
N THR A 214 -20.70 6.24 -10.52
CA THR A 214 -20.58 5.60 -11.82
C THR A 214 -21.44 4.33 -11.87
N ASP A 215 -21.75 3.85 -13.08
CA ASP A 215 -22.47 2.59 -13.29
C ASP A 215 -21.55 1.35 -13.31
N GLY A 216 -20.23 1.55 -13.24
CA GLY A 216 -19.21 0.51 -13.21
C GLY A 216 -17.87 1.01 -12.69
N LEU A 217 -16.86 0.16 -12.77
CA LEU A 217 -15.48 0.49 -12.30
C LEU A 217 -14.51 0.78 -13.47
N ASN A 218 -14.93 0.55 -14.70
CA ASN A 218 -14.09 0.73 -15.88
C ASN A 218 -14.61 1.89 -16.74
N PRO A 219 -13.88 3.01 -16.88
CA PRO A 219 -14.34 4.20 -17.60
C PRO A 219 -14.52 3.97 -19.10
N TYR A 220 -13.95 2.91 -19.68
CA TYR A 220 -14.09 2.58 -21.09
C TYR A 220 -15.38 1.83 -21.43
N THR A 221 -16.06 1.29 -20.42
CA THR A 221 -17.30 0.51 -20.57
C THR A 221 -18.46 1.04 -19.74
N GLY A 222 -18.18 1.85 -18.74
CA GLY A 222 -19.15 2.52 -17.87
C GLY A 222 -19.20 4.03 -18.09
N ASP A 223 -20.19 4.67 -17.46
CA ASP A 223 -20.39 6.12 -17.54
C ASP A 223 -20.65 6.72 -16.14
N ILE A 224 -20.60 8.05 -16.04
CA ILE A 224 -20.93 8.80 -14.82
C ILE A 224 -22.45 8.86 -14.68
N ARG A 225 -22.96 8.37 -13.54
CA ARG A 225 -24.38 8.48 -13.17
C ARG A 225 -24.69 9.84 -12.55
N LEU A 226 -23.85 10.29 -11.64
CA LEU A 226 -23.96 11.54 -10.91
C LEU A 226 -22.59 12.20 -10.82
N LEU A 227 -22.53 13.53 -11.01
CA LEU A 227 -21.35 14.34 -10.77
C LEU A 227 -21.64 15.36 -9.68
N GLN A 228 -20.90 15.26 -8.57
CA GLN A 228 -21.09 16.12 -7.40
C GLN A 228 -20.05 17.22 -7.38
N LEU A 229 -20.52 18.47 -7.20
CA LEU A 229 -19.68 19.66 -7.14
C LEU A 229 -20.02 20.56 -5.96
N SER A 230 -19.01 21.16 -5.34
CA SER A 230 -19.19 22.21 -4.33
C SER A 230 -18.07 23.25 -4.38
N ALA A 231 -18.39 24.50 -4.09
CA ALA A 231 -17.42 25.56 -3.87
C ALA A 231 -16.86 25.60 -2.41
N GLY A 232 -17.01 24.51 -1.65
CA GLY A 232 -16.55 24.39 -0.27
C GLY A 232 -17.62 24.71 0.80
N ASN A 233 -18.89 24.77 0.40
CA ASN A 233 -20.05 25.01 1.26
C ASN A 233 -21.31 24.32 0.71
N GLU A 234 -22.37 24.28 1.49
CA GLU A 234 -23.70 23.80 1.08
C GLU A 234 -24.46 24.87 0.27
N PRO A 235 -25.37 24.48 -0.63
CA PRO A 235 -25.67 23.09 -1.00
C PRO A 235 -24.63 22.45 -1.89
N ILE A 236 -24.56 21.13 -1.87
CA ILE A 236 -23.80 20.35 -2.84
C ILE A 236 -24.61 20.25 -4.14
N TYR A 237 -24.01 20.55 -5.26
CA TYR A 237 -24.64 20.44 -6.58
C TYR A 237 -24.43 19.05 -7.15
N ILE A 238 -25.50 18.32 -7.40
CA ILE A 238 -25.46 16.97 -7.99
C ILE A 238 -26.04 17.06 -9.40
N ILE A 239 -25.20 16.83 -10.38
CA ILE A 239 -25.55 16.89 -11.81
C ILE A 239 -25.88 15.48 -12.27
N ASP A 240 -27.05 15.30 -12.88
CA ASP A 240 -27.43 14.03 -13.50
C ASP A 240 -26.50 13.68 -14.68
N GLY A 241 -26.07 12.42 -14.75
CA GLY A 241 -25.18 11.95 -15.81
C GLY A 241 -25.71 12.16 -17.22
N SER A 242 -27.05 12.09 -17.39
CA SER A 242 -27.70 12.25 -18.71
C SER A 242 -27.50 13.62 -19.35
N ILE A 243 -27.23 14.67 -18.55
CA ILE A 243 -27.03 16.02 -19.08
C ILE A 243 -25.54 16.42 -19.21
N LEU A 244 -24.60 15.60 -18.75
CA LEU A 244 -23.16 15.96 -18.72
C LEU A 244 -22.62 16.33 -20.09
N SER A 245 -23.05 15.65 -21.15
CA SER A 245 -22.65 15.99 -22.52
C SER A 245 -23.16 17.37 -22.97
N GLN A 246 -24.33 17.80 -22.48
CA GLN A 246 -24.92 19.08 -22.81
C GLN A 246 -24.23 20.24 -22.07
N VAL A 247 -23.81 20.03 -20.83
CA VAL A 247 -23.12 21.02 -19.99
C VAL A 247 -21.58 20.87 -20.05
N ARG A 248 -21.08 20.03 -20.94
CA ARG A 248 -19.64 19.79 -21.15
C ARG A 248 -18.83 21.08 -21.34
N PRO A 249 -19.27 22.08 -22.14
CA PRO A 249 -18.51 23.32 -22.30
C PRO A 249 -18.31 24.08 -20.99
N GLN A 250 -19.34 24.16 -20.16
CA GLN A 250 -19.30 24.81 -18.85
C GLN A 250 -18.37 24.05 -17.89
N LEU A 251 -18.45 22.71 -17.85
CA LEU A 251 -17.56 21.87 -17.05
C LEU A 251 -16.09 21.99 -17.51
N LYS A 252 -15.83 21.97 -18.81
CA LYS A 252 -14.47 22.24 -19.33
C LYS A 252 -13.96 23.61 -18.88
N HIS A 253 -14.79 24.66 -18.94
CA HIS A 253 -14.41 25.96 -18.46
C HIS A 253 -14.05 25.96 -16.96
N LEU A 254 -14.77 25.24 -16.11
CA LEU A 254 -14.49 25.14 -14.69
C LEU A 254 -13.17 24.37 -14.41
N PHE A 255 -13.01 23.20 -15.02
CA PHE A 255 -11.91 22.28 -14.71
C PHE A 255 -10.63 22.54 -15.49
N GLU A 256 -10.71 23.04 -16.70
CA GLU A 256 -9.54 23.29 -17.55
C GLU A 256 -9.01 24.74 -17.39
N THR A 257 -9.54 25.51 -16.47
CA THR A 257 -8.94 26.77 -16.03
C THR A 257 -7.96 26.52 -14.88
N ARG A 258 -6.80 27.17 -14.92
CA ARG A 258 -5.83 27.07 -13.80
C ARG A 258 -6.21 27.94 -12.59
N LYS A 259 -7.30 28.68 -12.64
CA LYS A 259 -7.74 29.58 -11.58
C LYS A 259 -8.40 28.85 -10.41
N LEU A 260 -9.15 27.79 -10.70
CA LEU A 260 -9.89 27.03 -9.69
C LEU A 260 -9.08 25.81 -9.27
N GLY A 261 -8.84 25.67 -7.98
CA GLY A 261 -8.22 24.50 -7.41
C GLY A 261 -9.22 23.35 -7.32
N VAL A 262 -8.89 22.16 -7.81
CA VAL A 262 -9.76 20.98 -7.72
C VAL A 262 -9.31 20.07 -6.59
N VAL A 263 -10.27 19.62 -5.78
CA VAL A 263 -10.10 18.77 -4.59
C VAL A 263 -10.91 17.49 -4.77
N GLY A 264 -10.32 16.35 -4.53
CA GLY A 264 -10.98 15.05 -4.60
C GLY A 264 -10.47 14.04 -3.57
N GLN A 265 -11.02 12.85 -3.59
CA GLN A 265 -10.66 11.72 -2.72
C GLN A 265 -10.32 10.49 -3.57
N GLY A 266 -9.02 10.09 -3.62
CA GLY A 266 -8.61 9.04 -4.56
C GLY A 266 -8.99 9.42 -6.00
N PHE A 267 -8.85 10.66 -6.28
CA PHE A 267 -9.50 11.41 -7.37
C PHE A 267 -9.04 10.99 -8.78
N GLU A 268 -8.03 10.15 -8.86
CA GLU A 268 -7.62 9.48 -10.10
C GLU A 268 -8.78 8.75 -10.78
N PHE A 269 -9.65 8.12 -9.99
CA PHE A 269 -10.82 7.38 -10.50
C PHE A 269 -11.78 8.31 -11.22
N ASP A 270 -12.19 9.39 -10.58
CA ASP A 270 -13.14 10.38 -11.10
C ASP A 270 -12.59 11.11 -12.33
N VAL A 271 -11.31 11.50 -12.28
CA VAL A 271 -10.64 12.14 -13.41
C VAL A 271 -10.58 11.23 -14.64
N LYS A 272 -10.37 9.92 -14.46
CA LYS A 272 -10.40 8.97 -15.57
C LYS A 272 -11.78 8.91 -16.23
N PHE A 273 -12.84 8.82 -15.42
CA PHE A 273 -14.21 8.83 -15.97
C PHE A 273 -14.52 10.13 -16.69
N LEU A 274 -14.21 11.29 -16.10
CA LEU A 274 -14.41 12.59 -16.75
C LEU A 274 -13.64 12.72 -18.07
N SER A 275 -12.39 12.30 -18.07
CA SER A 275 -11.54 12.40 -19.26
C SER A 275 -11.98 11.42 -20.34
N VAL A 276 -12.18 10.15 -20.00
CA VAL A 276 -12.53 9.10 -20.96
C VAL A 276 -13.92 9.30 -21.57
N ASN A 277 -14.92 9.67 -20.75
CA ASN A 277 -16.29 9.84 -21.23
C ASN A 277 -16.56 11.24 -21.80
N HIS A 278 -15.98 12.31 -21.23
CA HIS A 278 -16.33 13.68 -21.57
C HIS A 278 -15.15 14.53 -22.08
N GLY A 279 -13.91 14.00 -22.08
CA GLY A 279 -12.70 14.75 -22.51
C GLY A 279 -12.42 15.96 -21.63
N ILE A 280 -12.63 15.83 -20.31
CA ILE A 280 -12.40 16.88 -19.33
C ILE A 280 -11.29 16.43 -18.38
N PHE A 281 -10.18 17.17 -18.35
CA PHE A 281 -9.07 16.88 -17.45
C PHE A 281 -8.77 18.08 -16.54
N PRO A 282 -8.92 17.97 -15.20
CA PRO A 282 -8.69 19.07 -14.26
C PRO A 282 -7.23 19.54 -14.28
N LEU A 283 -6.99 20.75 -14.79
CA LEU A 283 -5.62 21.29 -14.93
C LEU A 283 -5.01 21.68 -13.59
N ASN A 284 -5.82 22.19 -12.65
CA ASN A 284 -5.38 22.57 -11.31
C ASN A 284 -5.90 21.60 -10.24
N TRP A 285 -5.74 20.30 -10.45
CA TRP A 285 -5.95 19.31 -9.42
C TRP A 285 -4.81 19.39 -8.40
N TYR A 286 -5.06 19.99 -7.25
CA TYR A 286 -4.01 20.34 -6.31
C TYR A 286 -4.14 19.67 -4.94
N PHE A 287 -5.28 19.03 -4.63
CA PHE A 287 -5.47 18.36 -3.36
C PHE A 287 -6.23 17.04 -3.52
N ASP A 288 -5.66 15.98 -2.95
CA ASP A 288 -6.27 14.66 -2.82
C ASP A 288 -6.20 14.23 -1.36
N THR A 289 -7.36 13.98 -0.73
CA THR A 289 -7.44 13.66 0.70
C THR A 289 -6.83 12.30 1.04
N CYS A 290 -6.84 11.35 0.09
CA CYS A 290 -6.19 10.04 0.24
C CYS A 290 -4.66 10.17 0.32
N ILE A 291 -4.07 10.95 -0.59
CA ILE A 291 -2.62 11.22 -0.62
C ILE A 291 -2.21 12.04 0.60
N ALA A 292 -3.01 13.05 0.97
CA ALA A 292 -2.75 13.85 2.16
C ALA A 292 -2.69 12.98 3.42
N GLU A 293 -3.63 12.06 3.59
CA GLU A 293 -3.63 11.14 4.73
C GLU A 293 -2.43 10.20 4.74
N TYR A 294 -2.06 9.66 3.59
CA TYR A 294 -0.86 8.83 3.48
C TYR A 294 0.39 9.58 3.98
N LEU A 295 0.55 10.84 3.60
CA LEU A 295 1.67 11.65 4.06
C LEU A 295 1.56 12.03 5.55
N ILE A 296 0.36 12.19 6.10
CA ILE A 296 0.13 12.54 7.51
C ILE A 296 0.39 11.34 8.43
N SER A 297 -0.13 10.17 8.10
CA SER A 297 -0.17 9.00 8.99
C SER A 297 0.75 7.86 8.56
N GLY A 298 1.21 7.82 7.32
CA GLY A 298 1.92 6.68 6.73
C GLY A 298 1.02 5.46 6.46
N MET A 299 -0.30 5.59 6.62
CA MET A 299 -1.27 4.51 6.43
C MET A 299 -1.61 4.33 4.95
N LYS A 300 -1.76 3.09 4.52
CA LYS A 300 -2.12 2.74 3.14
C LYS A 300 -3.62 2.73 2.89
N HIS A 301 -4.42 2.49 3.92
CA HIS A 301 -5.88 2.51 3.86
C HIS A 301 -6.38 3.90 4.25
N ASN A 302 -6.83 4.64 3.28
CA ASN A 302 -7.21 6.04 3.37
C ASN A 302 -8.54 6.28 2.64
N ASP A 303 -9.46 5.29 2.71
CA ASP A 303 -10.79 5.46 2.13
C ASP A 303 -11.60 6.55 2.87
N LEU A 304 -12.61 7.09 2.19
CA LEU A 304 -13.36 8.23 2.70
C LEU A 304 -14.09 7.93 4.02
N SER A 305 -14.57 6.69 4.21
CA SER A 305 -15.20 6.27 5.46
C SER A 305 -14.24 6.32 6.64
N PHE A 306 -13.01 5.82 6.44
CA PHE A 306 -11.96 5.89 7.46
C PHE A 306 -11.63 7.36 7.79
N LEU A 307 -11.49 8.21 6.78
CA LEU A 307 -11.20 9.63 6.97
C LEU A 307 -12.36 10.35 7.66
N THR A 308 -13.60 10.04 7.30
CA THR A 308 -14.80 10.55 7.97
C THR A 308 -14.81 10.19 9.43
N SER A 309 -14.56 8.92 9.76
CA SER A 309 -14.48 8.46 11.16
C SER A 309 -13.42 9.20 11.98
N LYS A 310 -12.34 9.63 11.30
CA LYS A 310 -11.19 10.29 11.94
C LYS A 310 -11.41 11.80 12.12
N TYR A 311 -11.95 12.47 11.12
CA TYR A 311 -11.99 13.93 11.01
C TYR A 311 -13.40 14.53 11.14
N VAL A 312 -14.46 13.76 10.81
CA VAL A 312 -15.87 14.21 10.77
C VAL A 312 -16.78 13.19 11.47
N PRO A 313 -16.53 12.91 12.76
CA PRO A 313 -17.22 11.82 13.47
C PRO A 313 -18.74 11.97 13.53
N GLU A 314 -19.28 13.20 13.41
CA GLU A 314 -20.72 13.48 13.38
C GLU A 314 -21.42 12.93 12.12
N SER A 315 -20.71 12.78 11.00
CA SER A 315 -21.25 12.18 9.76
C SER A 315 -20.87 10.71 9.61
N ASN A 316 -20.12 10.12 10.57
CA ASN A 316 -19.65 8.77 10.44
C ASN A 316 -20.81 7.77 10.28
N GLY A 317 -20.75 6.92 9.22
CA GLY A 317 -21.74 5.88 8.92
C GLY A 317 -22.83 6.26 7.94
N TYR A 318 -22.76 7.45 7.37
CA TYR A 318 -23.64 7.87 6.29
C TYR A 318 -23.63 6.86 5.11
N ASP A 319 -22.50 6.21 4.87
CA ASP A 319 -22.22 5.25 3.80
C ASP A 319 -22.64 3.79 4.10
N SER A 320 -23.29 3.54 5.24
CA SER A 320 -23.60 2.19 5.70
C SER A 320 -24.50 1.41 4.74
N LYS A 321 -25.50 2.08 4.14
CA LYS A 321 -26.43 1.45 3.19
C LYS A 321 -25.73 1.08 1.87
N VAL A 322 -24.88 1.97 1.37
CA VAL A 322 -24.09 1.76 0.14
C VAL A 322 -23.11 0.60 0.32
N LYS A 323 -22.46 0.51 1.47
CA LYS A 323 -21.58 -0.64 1.79
C LYS A 323 -22.36 -1.96 1.85
N LEU A 324 -23.57 -1.97 2.40
CA LEU A 324 -24.42 -3.16 2.43
C LEU A 324 -24.87 -3.59 1.03
N ALA A 325 -25.11 -2.65 0.12
CA ALA A 325 -25.43 -2.91 -1.28
C ALA A 325 -24.20 -3.45 -2.06
N GLY A 326 -23.00 -3.28 -1.53
CA GLY A 326 -21.73 -3.71 -2.16
C GLY A 326 -21.16 -2.67 -3.13
N GLY A 327 -21.47 -1.40 -2.92
CA GLY A 327 -20.94 -0.24 -3.64
C GLY A 327 -22.03 0.62 -4.28
N ALA A 328 -21.74 1.89 -4.53
CA ALA A 328 -22.70 2.88 -5.05
C ALA A 328 -23.27 2.48 -6.43
N HIS A 329 -22.47 1.84 -7.28
CA HIS A 329 -22.91 1.32 -8.59
C HIS A 329 -24.02 0.26 -8.51
N LYS A 330 -24.30 -0.29 -7.33
CA LYS A 330 -25.34 -1.29 -7.07
C LYS A 330 -26.57 -0.71 -6.36
N VAL A 331 -26.51 0.54 -5.92
CA VAL A 331 -27.64 1.22 -5.28
C VAL A 331 -28.66 1.60 -6.36
N LEU A 332 -29.88 1.09 -6.22
CA LEU A 332 -30.97 1.36 -7.17
C LEU A 332 -31.87 2.50 -6.75
N ASP A 333 -31.99 2.77 -5.44
CA ASP A 333 -32.76 3.90 -4.91
C ASP A 333 -32.02 5.21 -5.16
N LEU A 334 -32.65 6.10 -5.92
CA LEU A 334 -32.05 7.37 -6.33
C LEU A 334 -31.88 8.33 -5.15
N ASP A 335 -32.85 8.41 -4.26
CA ASP A 335 -32.81 9.36 -3.13
C ASP A 335 -31.70 8.96 -2.14
N GLU A 336 -31.53 7.65 -1.91
CA GLU A 336 -30.41 7.14 -1.10
C GLU A 336 -29.06 7.44 -1.77
N LEU A 337 -28.95 7.30 -3.09
CA LEU A 337 -27.72 7.58 -3.83
C LEU A 337 -27.42 9.09 -3.84
N LEU A 338 -28.42 9.96 -4.02
CA LEU A 338 -28.25 11.42 -3.99
C LEU A 338 -27.77 11.90 -2.62
N GLN A 339 -28.34 11.39 -1.53
CA GLN A 339 -27.91 11.76 -0.19
C GLN A 339 -26.49 11.27 0.10
N TYR A 340 -26.17 10.05 -0.30
CA TYR A 340 -24.83 9.49 -0.17
C TYR A 340 -23.80 10.34 -0.94
N ALA A 341 -24.09 10.67 -2.19
CA ALA A 341 -23.25 11.48 -3.06
C ALA A 341 -23.01 12.92 -2.52
N ALA A 342 -24.04 13.51 -1.90
CA ALA A 342 -23.91 14.79 -1.21
C ALA A 342 -22.99 14.69 0.01
N ASP A 343 -23.16 13.62 0.79
CA ASP A 343 -22.40 13.41 2.01
C ASP A 343 -20.90 13.19 1.72
N ASP A 344 -20.55 12.50 0.64
CA ASP A 344 -19.16 12.27 0.22
C ASP A 344 -18.42 13.59 0.00
N VAL A 345 -19.01 14.52 -0.74
CA VAL A 345 -18.42 15.86 -0.93
C VAL A 345 -18.46 16.68 0.36
N GLY A 346 -19.55 16.62 1.11
CA GLY A 346 -19.71 17.37 2.36
C GLY A 346 -18.69 17.02 3.42
N VAL A 347 -18.37 15.73 3.62
CA VAL A 347 -17.33 15.30 4.56
C VAL A 347 -15.93 15.65 4.04
N MET A 348 -15.70 15.56 2.72
CA MET A 348 -14.43 15.88 2.08
C MET A 348 -13.99 17.32 2.36
N ILE A 349 -14.90 18.29 2.37
CA ILE A 349 -14.63 19.70 2.71
C ILE A 349 -13.97 19.82 4.09
N LYS A 350 -14.55 19.14 5.09
CA LYS A 350 -14.01 19.16 6.47
C LYS A 350 -12.71 18.39 6.61
N ILE A 351 -12.62 17.23 5.96
CA ILE A 351 -11.40 16.40 5.94
C ILE A 351 -10.23 17.19 5.39
N LYS A 352 -10.39 17.83 4.22
CA LYS A 352 -9.34 18.64 3.58
C LYS A 352 -8.87 19.78 4.48
N LYS A 353 -9.80 20.48 5.15
CA LYS A 353 -9.46 21.56 6.08
C LYS A 353 -8.56 21.07 7.23
N ALA A 354 -8.91 19.92 7.80
CA ALA A 354 -8.11 19.32 8.89
C ALA A 354 -6.74 18.83 8.39
N GLN A 355 -6.70 18.17 7.24
CA GLN A 355 -5.47 17.63 6.66
C GLN A 355 -4.50 18.73 6.21
N LYS A 356 -5.00 19.83 5.62
CA LYS A 356 -4.17 20.99 5.25
C LYS A 356 -3.43 21.56 6.45
N LYS A 357 -4.10 21.68 7.60
CA LYS A 357 -3.48 22.11 8.87
C LYS A 357 -2.37 21.14 9.31
N LEU A 358 -2.65 19.82 9.28
CA LEU A 358 -1.71 18.78 9.68
C LEU A 358 -0.48 18.69 8.75
N LEU A 359 -0.68 18.83 7.43
CA LEU A 359 0.45 18.86 6.47
C LEU A 359 1.42 20.00 6.80
N LYS A 360 0.89 21.17 7.15
CA LYS A 360 1.69 22.33 7.57
C LYS A 360 2.40 22.08 8.89
N GLU A 361 1.70 21.61 9.93
CA GLU A 361 2.27 21.31 11.24
C GLU A 361 3.38 20.24 11.17
N LEU A 362 3.27 19.28 10.24
CA LEU A 362 4.25 18.23 10.01
C LEU A 362 5.35 18.63 9.01
N ASN A 363 5.34 19.87 8.49
CA ASN A 363 6.26 20.35 7.47
C ASN A 363 6.31 19.48 6.20
N ARG A 364 5.12 19.04 5.69
CA ARG A 364 4.98 18.15 4.54
C ARG A 364 4.34 18.81 3.32
N GLU A 365 4.13 20.13 3.36
CA GLU A 365 3.51 20.87 2.27
C GLU A 365 4.33 20.78 0.99
N PHE A 366 5.67 20.93 1.06
CA PHE A 366 6.52 20.80 -0.13
C PHE A 366 6.38 19.41 -0.77
N LEU A 367 6.48 18.33 0.04
CA LEU A 367 6.36 16.96 -0.44
C LEU A 367 4.98 16.73 -1.09
N PHE A 368 3.92 17.25 -0.47
CA PHE A 368 2.55 17.10 -0.96
C PHE A 368 2.32 17.87 -2.26
N TYR A 369 2.52 19.21 -2.25
CA TYR A 369 2.15 20.07 -3.38
C TYR A 369 3.13 20.02 -4.55
N ASN A 370 4.43 19.79 -4.31
CA ASN A 370 5.44 19.85 -5.35
C ASN A 370 5.89 18.48 -5.87
N ILE A 371 5.66 17.40 -5.11
CA ILE A 371 6.08 16.05 -5.53
C ILE A 371 4.86 15.15 -5.76
N PHE A 372 4.04 14.90 -4.72
CA PHE A 372 2.97 13.91 -4.80
C PHE A 372 1.81 14.33 -5.70
N MET A 373 1.33 15.57 -5.59
CA MET A 373 0.21 16.04 -6.42
C MET A 373 0.55 16.15 -7.91
N PRO A 374 1.69 16.77 -8.33
CA PRO A 374 2.10 16.74 -9.72
C PRO A 374 2.35 15.32 -10.25
N CYS A 375 2.97 14.46 -9.44
CA CYS A 375 3.18 13.06 -9.79
C CYS A 375 1.85 12.33 -10.02
N ASN A 376 0.87 12.47 -9.11
CA ASN A 376 -0.44 11.83 -9.23
C ASN A 376 -1.15 12.26 -10.52
N LYS A 377 -1.11 13.55 -10.85
CA LYS A 377 -1.66 14.09 -12.10
C LYS A 377 -1.00 13.48 -13.33
N THR A 378 0.34 13.39 -13.35
CA THR A 378 1.08 12.77 -14.47
C THR A 378 0.79 11.28 -14.59
N LEU A 379 0.73 10.53 -13.48
CA LEU A 379 0.40 9.11 -13.49
C LEU A 379 -1.03 8.86 -14.00
N THR A 380 -1.98 9.73 -13.65
CA THR A 380 -3.35 9.65 -14.17
C THR A 380 -3.40 9.89 -15.66
N ARG A 381 -2.67 10.91 -16.19
CA ARG A 381 -2.50 11.11 -17.64
C ARG A 381 -1.91 9.87 -18.31
N MET A 382 -0.85 9.29 -17.76
CA MET A 382 -0.25 8.06 -18.28
C MET A 382 -1.25 6.90 -18.33
N SER A 383 -2.09 6.78 -17.31
CA SER A 383 -3.17 5.78 -17.25
C SER A 383 -4.18 5.98 -18.40
N ILE A 384 -4.60 7.23 -18.66
CA ILE A 384 -5.54 7.58 -19.74
C ILE A 384 -4.89 7.40 -21.11
N ARG A 385 -3.67 7.87 -21.30
CA ARG A 385 -2.90 7.75 -22.56
C ARG A 385 -2.72 6.30 -23.02
N GLY A 386 -2.55 5.38 -22.06
CA GLY A 386 -2.42 3.95 -22.28
C GLY A 386 -1.15 3.55 -23.04
N ILE A 387 -0.84 2.27 -22.98
CA ILE A 387 0.33 1.66 -23.63
C ILE A 387 -0.11 0.67 -24.70
N LYS A 388 0.31 0.88 -25.96
CA LYS A 388 -0.04 0.02 -27.08
C LYS A 388 0.76 -1.28 -27.07
N TYR A 389 0.07 -2.38 -27.31
CA TYR A 389 0.66 -3.71 -27.50
C TYR A 389 0.55 -4.16 -28.97
N ASP A 390 1.57 -4.83 -29.43
CA ASP A 390 1.54 -5.67 -30.62
C ASP A 390 0.79 -6.96 -30.25
N LEU A 391 -0.50 -7.00 -30.59
CA LEU A 391 -1.39 -8.10 -30.20
C LEU A 391 -0.95 -9.43 -30.79
N GLU A 392 -0.48 -9.45 -32.03
CA GLU A 392 -0.02 -10.65 -32.70
C GLU A 392 1.21 -11.23 -32.01
N ALA A 393 2.19 -10.37 -31.68
CA ALA A 393 3.38 -10.77 -30.95
C ALA A 393 3.02 -11.27 -29.52
N LEU A 394 2.09 -10.60 -28.83
CA LEU A 394 1.65 -10.96 -27.49
C LEU A 394 0.94 -12.33 -27.48
N MET A 395 0.05 -12.57 -28.42
CA MET A 395 -0.67 -13.85 -28.57
C MET A 395 0.27 -15.00 -28.92
N LYS A 396 1.25 -14.76 -29.83
CA LYS A 396 2.29 -15.74 -30.18
C LYS A 396 3.14 -16.10 -28.95
N LEU A 397 3.46 -15.11 -28.14
CA LEU A 397 4.24 -15.29 -26.91
C LEU A 397 3.44 -16.08 -25.85
N ASP A 398 2.14 -15.78 -25.66
CA ASP A 398 1.27 -16.55 -24.76
C ASP A 398 1.19 -18.02 -25.18
N GLU A 399 0.96 -18.29 -26.47
CA GLU A 399 0.89 -19.65 -26.99
C GLU A 399 2.22 -20.40 -26.81
N LYS A 400 3.36 -19.76 -27.07
CA LYS A 400 4.71 -20.32 -26.79
C LYS A 400 4.84 -20.75 -25.34
N TYR A 401 4.46 -19.90 -24.38
CA TYR A 401 4.58 -20.20 -22.96
C TYR A 401 3.52 -21.20 -22.48
N ARG A 402 2.32 -21.16 -23.02
CA ARG A 402 1.27 -22.15 -22.77
C ARG A 402 1.75 -23.56 -23.11
N LYS A 403 2.30 -23.74 -24.31
CA LYS A 403 2.89 -25.04 -24.75
C LYS A 403 4.01 -25.47 -23.84
N LYS A 404 4.91 -24.54 -23.46
CA LYS A 404 6.06 -24.81 -22.61
C LYS A 404 5.65 -25.19 -21.19
N SER A 405 4.71 -24.44 -20.59
CA SER A 405 4.15 -24.70 -19.27
C SER A 405 3.47 -26.07 -19.21
N ASN A 406 2.59 -26.38 -20.16
CA ASN A 406 1.88 -27.65 -20.23
C ASN A 406 2.84 -28.84 -20.38
N ARG A 407 3.91 -28.69 -21.19
CA ARG A 407 4.94 -29.74 -21.36
C ARG A 407 5.69 -29.99 -20.05
N LEU A 408 6.04 -28.95 -19.29
CA LEU A 408 6.74 -29.08 -18.02
C LEU A 408 5.87 -29.75 -16.96
N LEU A 409 4.59 -29.32 -16.85
CA LEU A 409 3.64 -29.93 -15.94
C LEU A 409 3.43 -31.41 -16.26
N LYS A 410 3.21 -31.75 -17.55
CA LYS A 410 3.05 -33.14 -18.00
C LYS A 410 4.27 -33.99 -17.63
N LYS A 411 5.49 -33.46 -17.84
CA LYS A 411 6.72 -34.18 -17.44
C LYS A 411 6.78 -34.39 -15.93
N ALA A 412 6.49 -33.36 -15.14
CA ALA A 412 6.49 -33.48 -13.68
C ALA A 412 5.48 -34.50 -13.15
N LEU A 413 4.30 -34.56 -13.74
CA LEU A 413 3.25 -35.54 -13.38
C LEU A 413 3.58 -36.98 -13.83
N GLN A 414 4.45 -37.16 -14.81
CA GLN A 414 4.89 -38.48 -15.29
C GLN A 414 6.01 -39.11 -14.46
N LEU A 415 6.62 -38.38 -13.56
CA LEU A 415 7.71 -38.90 -12.72
C LEU A 415 7.23 -40.05 -11.83
N GLU A 416 8.10 -41.04 -11.65
CA GLU A 416 7.77 -42.25 -10.86
C GLU A 416 7.33 -41.89 -9.42
N GLY A 417 8.00 -40.94 -8.77
CA GLY A 417 7.64 -40.49 -7.44
C GLY A 417 6.22 -39.92 -7.35
N VAL A 418 5.73 -39.25 -8.42
CA VAL A 418 4.36 -38.76 -8.49
C VAL A 418 3.36 -39.92 -8.62
N LYS A 419 3.64 -40.91 -9.47
CA LYS A 419 2.83 -42.12 -9.61
C LYS A 419 2.73 -42.90 -8.31
N LYS A 420 3.86 -43.08 -7.61
CA LYS A 420 3.90 -43.67 -6.27
C LYS A 420 3.11 -42.89 -5.23
N CYS A 421 3.09 -41.58 -5.32
CA CYS A 421 2.26 -40.73 -4.48
C CYS A 421 0.76 -40.94 -4.76
N GLU A 422 0.36 -41.07 -6.04
CA GLU A 422 -1.02 -41.39 -6.42
C GLU A 422 -1.47 -42.77 -5.91
N GLU A 423 -0.60 -43.76 -6.02
CA GLU A 423 -0.84 -45.12 -5.48
C GLU A 423 -1.02 -45.07 -3.95
N HIS A 424 -0.17 -44.32 -3.23
CA HIS A 424 -0.23 -44.21 -1.78
C HIS A 424 -1.53 -43.54 -1.30
N PHE A 425 -1.90 -42.40 -1.95
CA PHE A 425 -3.13 -41.69 -1.56
C PHE A 425 -4.41 -42.17 -2.24
N LYS A 426 -4.32 -43.13 -3.17
CA LYS A 426 -5.42 -43.66 -3.97
C LYS A 426 -6.26 -42.59 -4.68
N ARG A 427 -5.61 -41.53 -5.15
CA ARG A 427 -6.22 -40.39 -5.87
C ARG A 427 -5.20 -39.68 -6.75
N PRO A 428 -5.67 -38.94 -7.79
CA PRO A 428 -4.78 -38.14 -8.65
C PRO A 428 -3.91 -37.15 -7.85
N PHE A 429 -2.67 -36.97 -8.27
CA PHE A 429 -1.73 -36.05 -7.64
C PHE A 429 -2.15 -34.61 -7.83
N ASN A 430 -2.26 -33.88 -6.72
CA ASN A 430 -2.52 -32.45 -6.71
C ASN A 430 -1.25 -31.67 -6.33
N PRO A 431 -0.63 -30.93 -7.30
CA PRO A 431 0.60 -30.15 -7.06
C PRO A 431 0.42 -28.99 -6.03
N ARG A 432 -0.83 -28.66 -5.65
CA ARG A 432 -1.16 -27.66 -4.63
C ARG A 432 -1.42 -28.27 -3.25
N SER A 433 -1.48 -29.59 -3.14
CA SER A 433 -1.72 -30.28 -1.88
C SER A 433 -0.44 -30.36 -1.07
N ALA A 434 -0.39 -29.63 0.05
CA ALA A 434 0.76 -29.68 0.96
C ALA A 434 1.04 -31.10 1.48
N LEU A 435 -0.02 -31.88 1.74
CA LEU A 435 0.09 -33.28 2.22
C LEU A 435 0.79 -34.17 1.19
N MET A 436 0.34 -34.12 -0.07
CA MET A 436 0.93 -34.94 -1.13
C MET A 436 2.36 -34.50 -1.44
N LEU A 437 2.64 -33.20 -1.42
CA LEU A 437 3.99 -32.66 -1.59
C LEU A 437 4.93 -33.07 -0.45
N GLN A 438 4.45 -33.04 0.81
CA GLN A 438 5.24 -33.51 1.96
C GLN A 438 5.61 -34.97 1.82
N TRP A 439 4.66 -35.83 1.46
CA TRP A 439 4.93 -37.23 1.23
C TRP A 439 5.93 -37.42 0.09
N LEU A 440 5.73 -36.78 -1.06
CA LEU A 440 6.62 -36.87 -2.22
C LEU A 440 8.06 -36.44 -1.88
N LEU A 441 8.23 -35.31 -1.21
CA LEU A 441 9.55 -34.75 -0.96
C LEU A 441 10.27 -35.43 0.21
N PHE A 442 9.56 -35.76 1.29
CA PHE A 442 10.21 -36.24 2.50
C PHE A 442 10.13 -37.76 2.68
N GLU A 443 9.09 -38.41 2.18
CA GLU A 443 8.94 -39.87 2.33
C GLU A 443 9.45 -40.61 1.09
N TYR A 444 9.17 -40.15 -0.12
CA TYR A 444 9.66 -40.78 -1.34
C TYR A 444 11.10 -40.34 -1.71
N TYR A 445 11.32 -39.00 -1.92
CA TYR A 445 12.66 -38.49 -2.30
C TYR A 445 13.63 -38.36 -1.11
N LYS A 446 13.18 -38.60 0.13
CA LYS A 446 14.02 -38.53 1.35
C LYS A 446 14.81 -37.21 1.49
N LEU A 447 14.27 -36.08 1.02
CA LEU A 447 14.95 -34.79 1.13
C LEU A 447 14.99 -34.30 2.57
N PRO A 448 16.05 -33.60 3.02
CA PRO A 448 16.14 -33.08 4.38
C PRO A 448 15.15 -31.95 4.62
N VAL A 449 14.60 -31.83 5.83
CA VAL A 449 13.68 -30.75 6.20
C VAL A 449 14.45 -29.46 6.37
N LEU A 450 14.30 -28.52 5.43
CA LEU A 450 14.99 -27.23 5.45
C LEU A 450 14.28 -26.16 6.28
N LYS A 451 12.95 -26.30 6.48
CA LYS A 451 12.13 -25.33 7.19
C LYS A 451 10.85 -25.98 7.71
N THR A 452 10.37 -25.54 8.86
CA THR A 452 9.05 -25.87 9.39
C THR A 452 8.11 -24.67 9.36
N THR A 453 6.81 -24.93 9.28
CA THR A 453 5.76 -23.89 9.40
C THR A 453 5.59 -23.48 10.87
N LYS A 454 4.90 -22.37 11.14
CA LYS A 454 4.56 -21.92 12.50
C LYS A 454 3.79 -22.98 13.33
N LYS A 455 3.16 -23.95 12.67
CA LYS A 455 2.46 -25.10 13.31
C LYS A 455 3.31 -26.36 13.45
N GLY A 456 4.62 -26.29 13.18
CA GLY A 456 5.56 -27.41 13.27
C GLY A 456 5.58 -28.35 12.06
N ASN A 457 4.74 -28.18 11.05
CA ASN A 457 4.72 -29.04 9.87
C ASN A 457 5.91 -28.79 8.96
N LYS A 458 6.42 -29.82 8.26
CA LYS A 458 7.49 -29.71 7.24
C LYS A 458 7.03 -28.76 6.13
N SER A 459 7.80 -27.69 5.88
CA SER A 459 7.43 -26.69 4.85
C SER A 459 7.70 -27.21 3.44
N VAL A 460 6.75 -27.00 2.54
CA VAL A 460 6.84 -27.23 1.07
C VAL A 460 6.58 -25.95 0.28
N GLY A 461 6.83 -24.79 0.91
CA GLY A 461 6.66 -23.49 0.31
C GLY A 461 7.61 -23.24 -0.88
N LYS A 462 7.32 -22.15 -1.63
CA LYS A 462 8.07 -21.78 -2.84
C LYS A 462 9.60 -21.74 -2.60
N ASP A 463 10.03 -21.11 -1.51
CA ASP A 463 11.45 -20.95 -1.16
C ASP A 463 12.15 -22.29 -0.91
N VAL A 464 11.45 -23.22 -0.27
CA VAL A 464 11.96 -24.55 0.03
C VAL A 464 12.05 -25.39 -1.25
N MET A 465 11.02 -25.33 -2.10
CA MET A 465 11.00 -26.01 -3.40
C MET A 465 12.15 -25.53 -4.29
N LYS A 466 12.40 -24.21 -4.32
CA LYS A 466 13.51 -23.63 -5.06
C LYS A 466 14.87 -24.18 -4.58
N LYS A 467 15.09 -24.28 -3.27
CA LYS A 467 16.32 -24.88 -2.71
C LYS A 467 16.48 -26.34 -3.07
N TYR A 468 15.40 -27.12 -3.13
CA TYR A 468 15.48 -28.51 -3.57
C TYR A 468 15.79 -28.62 -5.06
N ALA A 469 15.31 -27.70 -5.89
CA ALA A 469 15.66 -27.60 -7.31
C ALA A 469 17.14 -27.24 -7.51
N GLU A 470 17.64 -26.21 -6.84
CA GLU A 470 18.99 -25.64 -7.05
C GLU A 470 20.08 -26.43 -6.35
N LYS A 471 19.91 -26.75 -5.06
CA LYS A 471 20.95 -27.38 -4.24
C LYS A 471 20.95 -28.91 -4.28
N TYR A 472 19.73 -29.49 -4.33
CA TYR A 472 19.58 -30.94 -4.29
C TYR A 472 19.27 -31.54 -5.66
N HIS A 473 19.16 -30.69 -6.70
CA HIS A 473 18.91 -31.06 -8.09
C HIS A 473 17.71 -32.01 -8.26
N ASN A 474 16.70 -31.86 -7.36
CA ASN A 474 15.50 -32.68 -7.42
C ASN A 474 14.69 -32.35 -8.69
N GLU A 475 14.52 -33.35 -9.56
CA GLU A 475 13.92 -33.18 -10.87
C GLU A 475 12.48 -32.66 -10.79
N TYR A 476 11.64 -33.18 -9.87
CA TYR A 476 10.29 -32.69 -9.67
C TYR A 476 10.27 -31.19 -9.31
N CYS A 477 11.13 -30.79 -8.38
CA CYS A 477 11.22 -29.40 -7.96
C CYS A 477 11.72 -28.48 -9.09
N GLN A 478 12.70 -28.91 -9.89
CA GLN A 478 13.19 -28.18 -11.05
C GLN A 478 12.09 -27.97 -12.11
N LEU A 479 11.36 -29.03 -12.45
CA LEU A 479 10.24 -28.95 -13.40
C LEU A 479 9.13 -28.04 -12.90
N MET A 480 8.77 -28.15 -11.61
CA MET A 480 7.71 -27.34 -11.02
C MET A 480 8.09 -25.89 -10.81
N GLU A 481 9.37 -25.57 -10.57
CA GLU A 481 9.83 -24.18 -10.52
C GLU A 481 9.72 -23.50 -11.89
N LEU A 482 10.18 -24.16 -12.93
CA LEU A 482 10.05 -23.67 -14.30
C LEU A 482 8.58 -23.55 -14.73
N TYR A 483 7.75 -24.55 -14.42
CA TYR A 483 6.32 -24.53 -14.67
C TYR A 483 5.68 -23.29 -14.04
N ARG A 484 5.90 -23.09 -12.73
CA ARG A 484 5.34 -21.97 -11.98
C ARG A 484 5.79 -20.60 -12.53
N THR A 485 7.05 -20.53 -12.98
CA THR A 485 7.58 -19.30 -13.59
C THR A 485 6.83 -18.95 -14.87
N TYR A 486 6.66 -19.93 -15.78
CA TYR A 486 5.93 -19.66 -17.03
C TYR A 486 4.44 -19.50 -16.84
N ASP A 487 3.83 -20.24 -15.91
CA ASP A 487 2.41 -20.11 -15.58
C ASP A 487 2.10 -18.74 -14.96
N ALA A 488 2.93 -18.27 -14.01
CA ALA A 488 2.79 -16.95 -13.43
C ALA A 488 3.01 -15.82 -14.47
N LEU A 489 3.97 -15.99 -15.37
CA LEU A 489 4.21 -15.03 -16.45
C LEU A 489 2.99 -14.93 -17.38
N ARG A 490 2.41 -16.07 -17.76
CA ARG A 490 1.20 -16.09 -18.57
C ARG A 490 0.05 -15.38 -17.89
N ASN A 491 -0.30 -15.82 -16.67
CA ASN A 491 -1.49 -15.32 -15.99
C ASN A 491 -1.38 -13.83 -15.60
N ASN A 492 -0.19 -13.32 -15.31
CA ASN A 492 -0.01 -11.96 -14.85
C ASN A 492 0.38 -10.96 -15.96
N GLN A 493 1.06 -11.42 -17.02
CA GLN A 493 1.67 -10.49 -18.00
C GLN A 493 1.31 -10.82 -19.47
N LEU A 494 0.67 -11.93 -19.75
CA LEU A 494 0.26 -12.30 -21.10
C LEU A 494 -1.26 -12.42 -21.18
N SER A 495 -1.85 -13.60 -20.98
CA SER A 495 -3.31 -13.75 -21.02
C SER A 495 -4.05 -12.82 -20.07
N GLY A 496 -3.53 -12.62 -18.85
CA GLY A 496 -4.10 -11.68 -17.88
C GLY A 496 -4.01 -10.20 -18.30
N VAL A 497 -3.13 -9.84 -19.24
CA VAL A 497 -3.09 -8.49 -19.86
C VAL A 497 -4.05 -8.44 -21.05
N LEU A 498 -4.06 -9.49 -21.91
CA LEU A 498 -4.93 -9.54 -23.10
C LEU A 498 -6.40 -9.28 -22.75
N ASP A 499 -6.89 -9.85 -21.64
CA ASP A 499 -8.27 -9.70 -21.17
C ASP A 499 -8.61 -8.26 -20.69
N LYS A 500 -7.61 -7.40 -20.53
CA LYS A 500 -7.74 -6.04 -20.00
C LYS A 500 -7.40 -4.95 -21.02
N LEU A 501 -7.04 -5.33 -22.23
CA LEU A 501 -6.73 -4.36 -23.27
C LEU A 501 -8.00 -3.73 -23.83
N VAL A 502 -7.95 -2.42 -24.02
CA VAL A 502 -8.95 -1.65 -24.74
C VAL A 502 -8.30 -1.17 -26.05
N ASP A 503 -8.82 -1.61 -27.20
CA ASP A 503 -8.25 -1.35 -28.54
C ASP A 503 -6.73 -1.61 -28.63
N GLY A 504 -6.29 -2.68 -27.97
CA GLY A 504 -4.88 -3.09 -27.91
C GLY A 504 -4.01 -2.22 -27.02
N ARG A 505 -4.59 -1.40 -26.12
CA ARG A 505 -3.89 -0.58 -25.15
C ARG A 505 -4.16 -1.07 -23.72
N ALA A 506 -3.12 -1.07 -22.90
CA ALA A 506 -3.22 -1.29 -21.47
C ALA A 506 -3.36 0.04 -20.73
N HIS A 507 -4.40 0.17 -19.93
CA HIS A 507 -4.70 1.34 -19.11
C HIS A 507 -4.54 0.95 -17.63
N THR A 508 -3.29 0.97 -17.16
CA THR A 508 -2.98 0.58 -15.78
C THR A 508 -3.47 1.61 -14.77
N THR A 509 -3.82 1.15 -13.58
CA THR A 509 -4.03 2.04 -12.44
C THR A 509 -2.74 2.19 -11.65
N TYR A 510 -2.33 3.42 -11.37
CA TYR A 510 -1.18 3.72 -10.52
C TYR A 510 -1.64 4.08 -9.10
N SER A 511 -0.82 3.77 -8.10
CA SER A 511 -1.05 4.17 -6.71
C SER A 511 0.23 4.69 -6.08
N LEU A 512 0.16 5.86 -5.45
CA LEU A 512 1.26 6.50 -4.72
C LEU A 512 1.30 6.15 -3.23
N HIS A 513 0.23 5.58 -2.70
CA HIS A 513 0.11 5.22 -1.29
C HIS A 513 0.17 3.70 -1.01
N ALA A 514 0.39 2.88 -2.06
CA ALA A 514 0.45 1.42 -1.92
C ALA A 514 1.76 0.92 -1.30
N THR A 515 2.86 1.68 -1.36
CA THR A 515 4.16 1.29 -0.84
C THR A 515 4.55 2.09 0.40
N THR A 516 5.47 1.58 1.20
CA THR A 516 5.97 2.28 2.40
C THR A 516 7.10 3.26 2.12
N THR A 517 7.68 3.21 0.93
CA THR A 517 8.77 4.09 0.48
C THR A 517 8.30 5.23 -0.43
N GLY A 518 6.99 5.34 -0.67
CA GLY A 518 6.40 6.29 -1.60
C GLY A 518 6.51 5.90 -3.08
N ARG A 519 7.20 4.80 -3.42
CA ARG A 519 7.29 4.31 -4.80
C ARG A 519 5.89 4.05 -5.36
N SER A 520 5.66 4.44 -6.61
CA SER A 520 4.43 4.10 -7.32
C SER A 520 4.28 2.58 -7.47
N ALA A 521 3.07 2.11 -7.35
CA ALA A 521 2.67 0.75 -7.72
C ALA A 521 1.73 0.82 -8.92
N SER A 522 1.65 -0.24 -9.71
CA SER A 522 0.68 -0.34 -10.79
C SER A 522 -0.06 -1.68 -10.74
N TYR A 523 -1.33 -1.66 -11.11
CA TYR A 523 -2.19 -2.83 -11.12
C TYR A 523 -3.25 -2.70 -12.22
N ASP A 524 -3.81 -3.81 -12.61
CA ASP A 524 -4.85 -3.93 -13.60
C ASP A 524 -4.58 -3.29 -14.99
N PRO A 525 -3.48 -3.70 -15.69
CA PRO A 525 -2.43 -4.68 -15.38
C PRO A 525 -1.19 -4.06 -14.72
N ASN A 526 -0.34 -4.87 -14.05
CA ASN A 526 0.94 -4.38 -13.53
C ASN A 526 1.96 -4.20 -14.67
N LEU A 527 2.30 -2.94 -14.97
CA LEU A 527 3.25 -2.57 -16.02
C LEU A 527 4.67 -2.29 -15.52
N LEU A 528 4.87 -2.16 -14.18
CA LEU A 528 6.18 -1.80 -13.61
C LEU A 528 7.16 -2.98 -13.58
N ASN A 529 6.68 -4.22 -13.68
CA ASN A 529 7.47 -5.44 -13.56
C ASN A 529 7.35 -6.35 -14.79
N LEU A 530 7.38 -5.76 -16.00
CA LEU A 530 7.25 -6.53 -17.24
C LEU A 530 8.49 -7.39 -17.50
N HIS A 531 8.25 -8.65 -17.87
CA HIS A 531 9.32 -9.56 -18.32
C HIS A 531 9.97 -9.05 -19.63
N PRO A 532 11.29 -9.22 -19.83
CA PRO A 532 11.97 -8.74 -21.03
C PRO A 532 11.31 -9.14 -22.35
N GLU A 533 10.86 -10.39 -22.51
CA GLU A 533 10.15 -10.82 -23.74
C GLU A 533 8.79 -10.14 -23.89
N VAL A 534 8.10 -9.79 -22.80
CA VAL A 534 6.82 -9.05 -22.83
C VAL A 534 7.06 -7.58 -23.22
N LYS A 535 8.13 -6.96 -22.74
CA LYS A 535 8.55 -5.62 -23.16
C LYS A 535 8.72 -5.50 -24.68
N GLN A 536 9.13 -6.58 -25.37
CA GLN A 536 9.23 -6.60 -26.83
C GLN A 536 7.86 -6.59 -27.56
N CYS A 537 6.77 -6.89 -26.85
CA CYS A 537 5.42 -6.78 -27.35
C CYS A 537 4.80 -5.39 -27.13
N VAL A 538 5.47 -4.49 -26.41
CA VAL A 538 5.02 -3.12 -26.18
C VAL A 538 5.62 -2.22 -27.26
N ILE A 539 4.78 -1.53 -28.03
CA ILE A 539 5.18 -0.71 -29.17
C ILE A 539 4.85 0.76 -28.96
N ALA A 540 5.69 1.62 -29.51
CA ALA A 540 5.43 3.05 -29.53
C ALA A 540 4.24 3.36 -30.47
N ALA A 541 3.33 4.19 -30.00
CA ALA A 541 2.16 4.64 -30.74
C ALA A 541 1.70 6.00 -30.19
N LYS A 542 0.88 6.71 -30.95
CA LYS A 542 0.27 7.98 -30.53
C LYS A 542 -0.45 7.78 -29.18
N PRO A 543 -0.13 8.52 -28.14
CA PRO A 543 -0.87 8.48 -26.87
C PRO A 543 -2.30 9.00 -27.07
N LEU A 544 -3.26 8.51 -26.29
CA LEU A 544 -4.59 9.11 -26.25
C LEU A 544 -4.50 10.52 -25.63
N ASP A 545 -5.40 11.39 -26.04
CA ASP A 545 -5.48 12.75 -25.53
C ASP A 545 -6.49 12.80 -24.39
N GLU A 546 -6.04 13.25 -23.22
CA GLU A 546 -6.86 13.37 -22.02
C GLU A 546 -7.97 14.41 -22.12
N HIS A 547 -7.93 15.29 -23.12
CA HIS A 547 -8.92 16.36 -23.38
C HIS A 547 -9.95 16.02 -24.45
N ILE A 548 -9.88 14.81 -25.01
CA ILE A 548 -10.80 14.29 -26.03
C ILE A 548 -11.49 13.04 -25.49
N PRO A 549 -12.83 12.94 -25.53
CA PRO A 549 -13.52 11.72 -25.14
C PRO A 549 -13.00 10.50 -25.90
N TYR A 550 -12.90 9.35 -25.24
CA TYR A 550 -12.36 8.15 -25.86
C TYR A 550 -13.06 7.78 -27.18
N LYS A 551 -14.38 7.90 -27.24
CA LYS A 551 -15.20 7.61 -28.42
C LYS A 551 -14.96 8.57 -29.59
N GLU A 552 -14.37 9.75 -29.34
CA GLU A 552 -14.03 10.79 -30.33
C GLU A 552 -12.54 10.73 -30.72
N GLN A 553 -11.72 9.85 -30.10
CA GLN A 553 -10.29 9.70 -30.39
C GLN A 553 -10.05 9.12 -31.79
N VAL A 554 -9.08 9.67 -32.49
CA VAL A 554 -8.54 9.07 -33.73
C VAL A 554 -7.41 8.12 -33.33
N LEU A 555 -7.68 6.81 -33.46
CA LEU A 555 -6.76 5.76 -33.01
C LEU A 555 -5.73 5.37 -34.06
N ASP A 556 -6.09 5.51 -35.33
CA ASP A 556 -5.21 5.24 -36.45
C ASP A 556 -4.34 6.44 -36.75
N ASP A 557 -3.04 6.19 -36.80
CA ASP A 557 -2.04 7.24 -37.00
C ASP A 557 -0.97 6.74 -37.99
N GLU A 558 -0.77 7.48 -39.06
CA GLU A 558 0.27 7.21 -40.08
C GLU A 558 1.67 7.68 -39.62
N GLU A 559 1.76 8.38 -38.46
CA GLU A 559 3.03 8.91 -37.96
C GLU A 559 3.93 7.80 -37.41
N ASP A 560 5.26 7.97 -37.63
CA ASP A 560 6.28 7.04 -37.13
C ASP A 560 6.62 7.35 -35.65
N TRP A 561 5.99 6.65 -34.74
CA TRP A 561 6.15 6.84 -33.27
C TRP A 561 7.31 6.02 -32.70
N TRP A 562 8.02 6.64 -31.72
CA TRP A 562 9.18 6.10 -31.04
C TRP A 562 9.08 6.31 -29.54
N PHE A 563 9.71 5.41 -28.78
CA PHE A 563 9.99 5.64 -27.37
C PHE A 563 11.35 6.34 -27.22
N VAL A 564 11.37 7.41 -26.43
CA VAL A 564 12.59 7.99 -25.86
C VAL A 564 12.59 7.62 -24.37
N LYS A 565 13.60 6.86 -23.96
CA LYS A 565 13.74 6.26 -22.63
C LYS A 565 14.92 6.91 -21.93
N GLY A 566 14.69 7.55 -20.78
CA GLY A 566 15.71 8.18 -19.95
C GLY A 566 15.84 7.45 -18.62
N ASP A 567 16.98 6.78 -18.39
CA ASP A 567 17.29 6.05 -17.16
C ASP A 567 18.28 6.83 -16.31
N MET A 568 17.95 7.06 -15.03
CA MET A 568 18.82 7.78 -14.09
C MET A 568 19.91 6.86 -13.56
N SER A 569 21.09 6.99 -14.12
CA SER A 569 22.23 6.11 -13.87
C SER A 569 22.65 6.12 -12.38
N GLN A 570 22.48 4.97 -11.71
CA GLN A 570 22.89 4.73 -10.31
C GLN A 570 22.32 5.78 -9.31
N LEU A 571 21.08 6.22 -9.49
CA LEU A 571 20.46 7.28 -8.69
C LEU A 571 20.52 7.00 -7.19
N GLU A 572 20.16 5.78 -6.75
CA GLU A 572 20.17 5.41 -5.31
C GLU A 572 21.58 5.49 -4.71
N VAL A 573 22.64 5.14 -5.46
CA VAL A 573 24.03 5.25 -4.99
C VAL A 573 24.44 6.72 -4.79
N ARG A 574 24.04 7.60 -5.72
CA ARG A 574 24.33 9.03 -5.63
C ARG A 574 23.58 9.69 -4.46
N VAL A 575 22.34 9.30 -4.26
CA VAL A 575 21.54 9.75 -3.10
C VAL A 575 22.16 9.22 -1.80
N MET A 576 22.58 7.95 -1.76
CA MET A 576 23.23 7.35 -0.61
C MET A 576 24.52 8.07 -0.23
N ALA A 577 25.36 8.42 -1.23
CA ALA A 577 26.59 9.18 -1.01
C ALA A 577 26.36 10.50 -0.24
N VAL A 578 25.30 11.22 -0.62
CA VAL A 578 24.91 12.49 0.02
C VAL A 578 24.26 12.25 1.38
N MET A 579 23.30 11.34 1.48
CA MET A 579 22.55 11.09 2.71
C MET A 579 23.45 10.63 3.87
N PHE A 580 24.50 9.87 3.56
CA PHE A 580 25.48 9.43 4.54
C PHE A 580 26.72 10.33 4.62
N ASN A 581 26.77 11.37 3.80
CA ASN A 581 27.88 12.31 3.70
C ASN A 581 29.23 11.61 3.43
N ASP A 582 29.21 10.59 2.55
CA ASP A 582 30.43 9.83 2.19
C ASP A 582 31.22 10.62 1.14
N SER A 583 32.36 11.18 1.57
CA SER A 583 33.21 12.04 0.75
C SER A 583 33.76 11.34 -0.49
N LYS A 584 34.15 10.06 -0.36
CA LYS A 584 34.70 9.23 -1.43
C LYS A 584 33.65 8.95 -2.50
N LEU A 585 32.43 8.60 -2.08
CA LEU A 585 31.32 8.34 -3.02
C LEU A 585 30.83 9.63 -3.69
N ILE A 586 30.84 10.77 -3.00
CA ILE A 586 30.49 12.07 -3.58
C ILE A 586 31.50 12.44 -4.66
N GLU A 587 32.82 12.37 -4.34
CA GLU A 587 33.87 12.65 -5.31
C GLU A 587 33.77 11.75 -6.53
N PHE A 588 33.60 10.44 -6.30
CA PHE A 588 33.45 9.45 -7.36
C PHE A 588 32.22 9.72 -8.23
N SER A 589 31.08 10.08 -7.65
CA SER A 589 29.85 10.37 -8.37
C SER A 589 29.97 11.58 -9.30
N ASN A 590 30.96 12.45 -9.07
CA ASN A 590 31.21 13.66 -9.88
C ASN A 590 32.19 13.45 -11.03
N LYS A 591 32.90 12.33 -11.09
CA LYS A 591 33.80 11.95 -12.18
C LYS A 591 33.00 11.37 -13.35
N GLU A 592 33.47 11.58 -14.57
CA GLU A 592 32.84 11.04 -15.79
C GLU A 592 33.31 9.63 -16.10
N GLY A 593 32.42 8.83 -16.67
CA GLY A 593 32.75 7.46 -17.12
C GLY A 593 33.01 6.44 -16.02
N GLU A 594 32.70 6.75 -14.78
CA GLU A 594 32.99 5.91 -13.62
C GLU A 594 31.92 4.84 -13.37
N ASP A 595 32.39 3.65 -12.91
CA ASP A 595 31.52 2.52 -12.57
C ASP A 595 31.62 2.18 -11.08
N PHE A 596 30.61 2.53 -10.31
CA PHE A 596 30.55 2.30 -8.86
C PHE A 596 30.82 0.85 -8.46
N HIS A 597 30.28 -0.12 -9.22
CA HIS A 597 30.49 -1.52 -8.87
C HIS A 597 31.90 -2.01 -9.14
N SER A 598 32.58 -1.40 -10.10
CA SER A 598 34.03 -1.62 -10.29
C SER A 598 34.85 -0.93 -9.21
N LEU A 599 34.45 0.26 -8.74
CA LEU A 599 35.09 0.89 -7.57
C LEU A 599 34.99 0.00 -6.34
N VAL A 600 33.79 -0.43 -5.98
CA VAL A 600 33.60 -1.32 -4.84
C VAL A 600 34.41 -2.61 -5.00
N ALA A 601 34.43 -3.19 -6.20
CA ALA A 601 35.22 -4.41 -6.46
C ALA A 601 36.71 -4.18 -6.30
N SER A 602 37.25 -3.06 -6.80
CA SER A 602 38.69 -2.75 -6.67
C SER A 602 39.06 -2.50 -5.20
N GLU A 603 38.24 -1.77 -4.45
CA GLU A 603 38.46 -1.49 -3.02
C GLU A 603 38.44 -2.75 -2.17
N VAL A 604 37.40 -3.58 -2.30
CA VAL A 604 37.31 -4.87 -1.56
C VAL A 604 38.45 -5.84 -1.91
N ASN A 605 38.92 -5.82 -3.15
CA ASN A 605 40.06 -6.68 -3.56
C ASN A 605 41.42 -5.99 -3.40
N LYS A 606 41.49 -4.74 -2.91
CA LYS A 606 42.68 -3.92 -2.76
C LYS A 606 43.49 -3.82 -4.06
N GLU A 607 42.78 -3.59 -5.17
CA GLU A 607 43.34 -3.41 -6.52
C GLU A 607 43.14 -1.95 -6.97
N GLU A 608 44.02 -1.48 -7.87
CA GLU A 608 43.90 -0.13 -8.44
C GLU A 608 42.68 -0.03 -9.35
N TYR A 609 41.86 1.00 -9.16
CA TYR A 609 40.52 1.14 -9.80
C TYR A 609 40.62 1.18 -11.34
N GLU A 610 41.52 1.99 -11.91
CA GLU A 610 41.63 2.11 -13.35
C GLU A 610 42.04 0.78 -14.04
N LYS A 611 42.97 0.07 -13.46
CA LYS A 611 43.36 -1.25 -13.95
C LYS A 611 42.24 -2.29 -13.82
N PHE A 612 41.46 -2.20 -12.74
CA PHE A 612 40.30 -3.07 -12.55
C PHE A 612 39.25 -2.79 -13.64
N LYS A 613 38.93 -1.51 -13.86
CA LYS A 613 37.94 -1.03 -14.84
C LYS A 613 38.30 -1.44 -16.26
N GLU A 614 39.57 -1.26 -16.66
CA GLU A 614 40.11 -1.70 -17.96
C GLU A 614 39.93 -3.21 -18.18
N LYS A 615 40.23 -4.04 -17.18
CA LYS A 615 40.05 -5.50 -17.28
C LYS A 615 38.58 -5.90 -17.37
N VAL A 616 37.67 -5.18 -16.69
CA VAL A 616 36.20 -5.38 -16.85
C VAL A 616 35.77 -5.02 -18.27
N GLN A 617 36.24 -3.90 -18.79
CA GLN A 617 35.95 -3.42 -20.17
C GLN A 617 36.51 -4.33 -21.25
N SER A 618 37.71 -4.85 -21.07
CA SER A 618 38.33 -5.83 -21.99
C SER A 618 37.62 -7.19 -22.03
N GLY A 619 36.63 -7.40 -21.12
CA GLY A 619 35.84 -8.62 -21.13
C GLY A 619 36.38 -9.75 -20.25
N ASP A 620 37.41 -9.52 -19.44
CA ASP A 620 37.99 -10.53 -18.53
C ASP A 620 36.92 -11.12 -17.61
N LYS A 621 36.68 -12.43 -17.73
CA LYS A 621 35.62 -13.15 -16.99
C LYS A 621 35.79 -13.08 -15.47
N LYS A 622 37.05 -13.13 -14.98
CA LYS A 622 37.36 -13.06 -13.55
C LYS A 622 36.99 -11.71 -12.96
N TYR A 623 37.29 -10.61 -13.68
CA TYR A 623 36.99 -9.25 -13.22
C TYR A 623 35.52 -8.92 -13.36
N LYS A 624 34.84 -9.41 -14.41
CA LYS A 624 33.37 -9.34 -14.51
C LYS A 624 32.67 -10.05 -13.35
N GLU A 625 33.17 -11.20 -12.93
CA GLU A 625 32.63 -11.92 -11.78
C GLU A 625 32.90 -11.19 -10.46
N LYS A 626 34.11 -10.64 -10.24
CA LYS A 626 34.39 -9.78 -9.08
C LYS A 626 33.43 -8.56 -9.03
N ARG A 627 33.24 -7.90 -10.16
CA ARG A 627 32.26 -6.77 -10.28
C ARG A 627 30.85 -7.22 -9.98
N ARG A 628 30.40 -8.37 -10.46
CA ARG A 628 29.08 -8.93 -10.20
C ARG A 628 28.87 -9.20 -8.70
N ARG A 629 29.90 -9.75 -8.03
CA ARG A 629 29.88 -9.95 -6.55
C ARG A 629 29.82 -8.62 -5.81
N ALA A 630 30.65 -7.66 -6.18
CA ALA A 630 30.65 -6.32 -5.59
C ALA A 630 29.30 -5.61 -5.74
N LYS A 631 28.62 -5.78 -6.90
CA LYS A 631 27.26 -5.30 -7.08
C LYS A 631 26.28 -5.86 -6.05
N LYS A 632 26.32 -7.18 -5.81
CA LYS A 632 25.48 -7.81 -4.79
C LYS A 632 25.81 -7.34 -3.38
N ILE A 633 27.10 -7.21 -3.05
CA ILE A 633 27.56 -6.72 -1.75
C ILE A 633 27.07 -5.29 -1.52
N SER A 634 27.28 -4.38 -2.49
CA SER A 634 26.88 -2.97 -2.39
C SER A 634 25.37 -2.80 -2.17
N PHE A 635 24.56 -3.53 -2.94
CA PHE A 635 23.11 -3.51 -2.76
C PHE A 635 22.71 -4.18 -1.44
N GLY A 636 23.33 -5.34 -1.10
CA GLY A 636 23.07 -5.99 0.18
C GLY A 636 23.34 -5.06 1.37
N CYS A 637 24.47 -4.36 1.36
CA CYS A 637 24.83 -3.40 2.41
C CYS A 637 23.85 -2.21 2.44
N ALA A 638 23.52 -1.62 1.29
CA ALA A 638 22.59 -0.51 1.20
C ALA A 638 21.19 -0.89 1.72
N TYR A 639 20.75 -2.12 1.46
CA TYR A 639 19.44 -2.64 1.87
C TYR A 639 19.47 -3.40 3.21
N GLY A 640 20.58 -3.40 3.92
CA GLY A 640 20.70 -4.00 5.25
C GLY A 640 20.58 -5.53 5.25
N GLU A 641 21.07 -6.17 4.21
CA GLU A 641 21.08 -7.62 4.13
C GLU A 641 22.00 -8.22 5.20
N THR A 642 21.56 -9.32 5.83
CA THR A 642 22.38 -10.03 6.82
C THR A 642 23.49 -10.83 6.18
N ALA A 643 24.55 -11.15 6.96
CA ALA A 643 25.61 -12.01 6.47
C ALA A 643 25.10 -13.38 5.98
N GLU A 644 24.05 -13.93 6.63
CA GLU A 644 23.39 -15.16 6.17
C GLU A 644 22.70 -14.98 4.80
N GLY A 645 22.00 -13.86 4.61
CA GLY A 645 21.35 -13.55 3.33
C GLY A 645 22.36 -13.37 2.22
N LEU A 646 23.40 -12.57 2.46
CA LEU A 646 24.50 -12.33 1.52
C LEU A 646 25.27 -13.62 1.20
N ALA A 647 25.54 -14.47 2.20
CA ALA A 647 26.16 -15.78 2.01
C ALA A 647 25.34 -16.67 1.07
N PHE A 648 24.03 -16.66 1.26
CA PHE A 648 23.10 -17.39 0.41
C PHE A 648 23.11 -16.86 -1.03
N ASP A 649 23.08 -15.53 -1.22
CA ASP A 649 23.06 -14.90 -2.55
C ASP A 649 24.37 -15.03 -3.33
N LEU A 650 25.49 -15.05 -2.62
CA LEU A 650 26.81 -15.22 -3.21
C LEU A 650 27.21 -16.68 -3.37
N GLY A 651 26.51 -17.61 -2.69
CA GLY A 651 26.87 -19.04 -2.66
C GLY A 651 28.16 -19.33 -1.86
N VAL A 652 28.44 -18.54 -0.82
CA VAL A 652 29.63 -18.63 0.05
C VAL A 652 29.22 -18.99 1.49
N THR A 653 30.18 -19.20 2.36
CA THR A 653 29.94 -19.42 3.79
C THR A 653 29.56 -18.10 4.48
N LYS A 654 28.89 -18.20 5.64
CA LYS A 654 28.55 -17.02 6.47
C LYS A 654 29.80 -16.24 6.85
N SER A 655 30.86 -16.90 7.25
CA SER A 655 32.13 -16.28 7.64
C SER A 655 32.81 -15.52 6.48
N GLU A 656 32.72 -16.03 5.25
CA GLU A 656 33.20 -15.31 4.07
C GLU A 656 32.31 -14.08 3.77
N ALA A 657 31.01 -14.19 3.94
CA ALA A 657 30.11 -13.06 3.76
C ALA A 657 30.33 -11.96 4.84
N GLU A 658 30.56 -12.33 6.09
CA GLU A 658 30.96 -11.41 7.18
C GLU A 658 32.24 -10.68 6.81
N LYS A 659 33.27 -11.39 6.34
CA LYS A 659 34.50 -10.77 5.87
C LYS A 659 34.29 -9.78 4.72
N PHE A 660 33.47 -10.10 3.74
CA PHE A 660 33.12 -9.16 2.67
C PHE A 660 32.43 -7.91 3.16
N LEU A 661 31.53 -8.02 4.13
CA LEU A 661 30.88 -6.87 4.77
C LEU A 661 31.87 -5.99 5.51
N ASP A 662 32.79 -6.59 6.28
CA ASP A 662 33.84 -5.88 7.02
C ASP A 662 34.78 -5.14 6.06
N GLU A 663 35.25 -5.80 4.97
CA GLU A 663 36.07 -5.18 3.94
C GLU A 663 35.34 -4.02 3.24
N TYR A 664 34.05 -4.18 2.94
CA TYR A 664 33.25 -3.13 2.34
C TYR A 664 33.11 -1.91 3.26
N PHE A 665 32.78 -2.11 4.54
CA PHE A 665 32.65 -1.01 5.49
C PHE A 665 33.97 -0.39 5.89
N ALA A 666 35.09 -1.15 5.81
CA ALA A 666 36.42 -0.58 5.96
C ALA A 666 36.79 0.34 4.79
N ALA A 667 36.36 0.02 3.57
CA ALA A 667 36.56 0.85 2.39
C ALA A 667 35.67 2.12 2.37
N PHE A 668 34.50 2.05 3.03
CA PHE A 668 33.50 3.14 3.10
C PHE A 668 33.07 3.43 4.56
N PRO A 669 33.97 4.01 5.40
CA PRO A 669 33.70 4.22 6.83
C PRO A 669 32.59 5.27 7.09
N ASP A 670 32.45 6.30 6.22
CA ASP A 670 31.41 7.31 6.35
C ASP A 670 30.02 6.72 6.13
N LEU A 671 29.92 5.78 5.19
CA LEU A 671 28.69 5.02 4.95
C LEU A 671 28.27 4.22 6.20
N LYS A 672 29.22 3.51 6.84
CA LYS A 672 28.97 2.77 8.08
C LYS A 672 28.50 3.70 9.20
N SER A 673 29.19 4.83 9.39
CA SER A 673 28.82 5.85 10.38
C SER A 673 27.41 6.41 10.14
N GLY A 674 27.06 6.64 8.87
CA GLY A 674 25.72 7.12 8.47
C GLY A 674 24.62 6.11 8.80
N ILE A 675 24.82 4.82 8.49
CA ILE A 675 23.90 3.74 8.86
C ILE A 675 23.72 3.65 10.37
N ASP A 676 24.82 3.69 11.14
CA ASP A 676 24.77 3.60 12.60
C ASP A 676 24.01 4.79 13.22
N LYS A 677 24.12 5.99 12.63
CA LYS A 677 23.33 7.17 13.05
C LYS A 677 21.83 6.94 12.82
N ILE A 678 21.45 6.40 11.67
CA ILE A 678 20.04 6.08 11.37
C ILE A 678 19.50 5.02 12.34
N HIS A 679 20.28 3.96 12.60
CA HIS A 679 19.88 2.93 13.55
C HIS A 679 19.69 3.48 14.97
N LYS A 680 20.61 4.30 15.45
CA LYS A 680 20.47 5.00 16.75
C LYS A 680 19.24 5.89 16.78
N HIS A 681 18.97 6.63 15.69
CA HIS A 681 17.79 7.50 15.59
C HIS A 681 16.49 6.71 15.66
N VAL A 682 16.35 5.64 14.84
CA VAL A 682 15.10 4.83 14.81
C VAL A 682 14.87 4.10 16.14
N ILE A 683 15.91 3.58 16.78
CA ILE A 683 15.81 2.94 18.10
C ILE A 683 15.28 3.95 19.14
N LYS A 684 15.79 5.19 19.10
CA LYS A 684 15.40 6.23 20.05
C LYS A 684 14.01 6.80 19.78
N HIS A 685 13.67 7.06 18.52
CA HIS A 685 12.50 7.84 18.13
C HIS A 685 11.38 7.03 17.47
N GLY A 686 11.66 5.82 16.99
CA GLY A 686 10.69 4.95 16.32
C GLY A 686 10.35 5.33 14.88
N TRP A 687 11.10 6.26 14.26
CA TRP A 687 10.87 6.69 12.88
C TRP A 687 12.12 7.13 12.15
N VAL A 688 12.05 7.19 10.82
CA VAL A 688 13.04 7.82 9.92
C VAL A 688 12.32 8.61 8.84
N GLU A 689 13.02 9.56 8.22
CA GLU A 689 12.50 10.39 7.13
C GLU A 689 13.43 10.40 5.91
N SER A 690 12.83 10.54 4.71
CA SER A 690 13.58 10.89 3.51
C SER A 690 14.01 12.36 3.52
N TYR A 691 14.85 12.75 2.56
CA TYR A 691 15.24 14.15 2.39
C TYR A 691 14.04 15.11 2.27
N PHE A 692 12.99 14.69 1.59
CA PHE A 692 11.77 15.49 1.38
C PHE A 692 10.72 15.33 2.49
N GLY A 693 11.04 14.64 3.60
CA GLY A 693 10.14 14.52 4.75
C GLY A 693 9.13 13.37 4.69
N LEU A 694 9.27 12.40 3.76
CA LEU A 694 8.44 11.20 3.82
C LEU A 694 8.88 10.34 5.01
N ARG A 695 7.97 10.21 5.99
CA ARG A 695 8.26 9.52 7.25
C ARG A 695 7.77 8.07 7.21
N ARG A 696 8.61 7.18 7.75
CA ARG A 696 8.23 5.82 8.10
C ARG A 696 8.44 5.58 9.59
N SER A 697 7.43 5.01 10.26
CA SER A 697 7.43 4.80 11.70
C SER A 697 7.21 3.33 12.06
N TRP A 698 7.76 2.91 13.20
CA TRP A 698 7.58 1.56 13.77
C TRP A 698 7.16 1.67 15.23
N GLU A 699 6.18 0.89 15.61
CA GLU A 699 5.74 0.80 17.01
C GLU A 699 6.75 0.03 17.89
N ASN A 700 7.27 -1.07 17.35
CA ASN A 700 8.35 -1.83 17.98
C ASN A 700 9.69 -1.37 17.40
N HIS A 701 10.32 -0.43 18.10
CA HIS A 701 11.65 0.10 17.76
C HIS A 701 12.76 -0.39 18.69
N SER A 702 12.65 -1.65 19.16
CA SER A 702 13.71 -2.34 19.90
C SER A 702 14.97 -2.53 19.05
N PRO A 703 16.19 -2.48 19.65
CA PRO A 703 17.43 -2.82 18.97
C PRO A 703 17.44 -4.22 18.35
N ASP A 704 16.68 -5.16 18.91
CA ASP A 704 16.59 -6.55 18.41
C ASP A 704 15.65 -6.69 17.19
N ASN A 705 14.97 -5.61 16.80
CA ASN A 705 14.12 -5.61 15.61
C ASN A 705 14.95 -5.42 14.34
N HIS A 706 15.65 -6.46 13.91
CA HIS A 706 16.50 -6.44 12.71
C HIS A 706 15.72 -6.08 11.42
N HIS A 707 14.42 -6.38 11.36
CA HIS A 707 13.59 -5.99 10.22
C HIS A 707 13.43 -4.47 10.14
N MET A 708 13.16 -3.82 11.27
CA MET A 708 13.08 -2.35 11.37
C MET A 708 14.42 -1.70 11.02
N LEU A 709 15.54 -2.20 11.57
CA LEU A 709 16.87 -1.64 11.29
C LEU A 709 17.19 -1.66 9.80
N ARG A 710 16.95 -2.78 9.14
CA ARG A 710 17.12 -2.92 7.70
C ARG A 710 16.24 -1.96 6.90
N GLU A 711 14.96 -1.88 7.23
CA GLU A 711 14.03 -0.99 6.53
C GLU A 711 14.33 0.49 6.79
N SER A 712 14.80 0.83 7.99
CA SER A 712 15.10 2.21 8.37
C SER A 712 16.29 2.81 7.61
N GLN A 713 17.31 2.02 7.32
CA GLN A 713 18.45 2.50 6.53
C GLN A 713 18.12 2.66 5.04
N ASN A 714 17.23 1.82 4.52
CA ASN A 714 16.85 1.83 3.11
C ASN A 714 15.84 2.94 2.77
N HIS A 715 14.87 3.19 3.67
CA HIS A 715 13.77 4.13 3.42
C HIS A 715 14.23 5.54 3.01
N PRO A 716 15.18 6.22 3.69
CA PRO A 716 15.64 7.55 3.31
C PRO A 716 16.22 7.59 1.90
N ILE A 717 16.98 6.58 1.51
CA ILE A 717 17.64 6.49 0.21
C ILE A 717 16.62 6.28 -0.91
N GLN A 718 15.84 5.21 -0.81
CA GLN A 718 14.85 4.87 -1.84
C GLN A 718 13.80 5.95 -2.02
N SER A 719 13.29 6.50 -0.92
CA SER A 719 12.25 7.53 -0.98
C SER A 719 12.76 8.84 -1.56
N THR A 720 14.01 9.24 -1.26
CA THR A 720 14.62 10.44 -1.84
C THR A 720 14.89 10.25 -3.34
N ALA A 721 15.48 9.13 -3.74
CA ALA A 721 15.74 8.81 -5.13
C ALA A 721 14.44 8.78 -5.95
N TRP A 722 13.41 8.10 -5.43
CA TRP A 722 12.09 8.08 -6.05
C TRP A 722 11.51 9.48 -6.20
N SER A 723 11.57 10.33 -5.17
CA SER A 723 11.06 11.71 -5.23
C SER A 723 11.72 12.54 -6.31
N LEU A 724 13.04 12.40 -6.51
CA LEU A 724 13.76 13.07 -7.59
C LEU A 724 13.28 12.59 -8.97
N CYS A 725 13.08 11.29 -9.13
CA CYS A 725 12.58 10.74 -10.39
C CYS A 725 11.14 11.21 -10.68
N GLN A 726 10.28 11.30 -9.66
CA GLN A 726 8.91 11.81 -9.83
C GLN A 726 8.85 13.28 -10.18
N LEU A 727 9.69 14.10 -9.55
CA LEU A 727 9.85 15.50 -9.91
C LEU A 727 10.26 15.64 -11.38
N ALA A 728 11.27 14.87 -11.81
CA ALA A 728 11.75 14.89 -13.19
C ALA A 728 10.65 14.47 -14.18
N MET A 729 9.96 13.36 -13.90
CA MET A 729 8.86 12.86 -14.73
C MET A 729 7.75 13.91 -14.90
N SER A 730 7.31 14.53 -13.79
CA SER A 730 6.24 15.52 -13.82
C SER A 730 6.67 16.79 -14.56
N GLN A 731 7.91 17.25 -14.36
CA GLN A 731 8.45 18.41 -15.09
C GLN A 731 8.62 18.13 -16.58
N ILE A 732 8.99 16.91 -16.97
CA ILE A 732 9.05 16.51 -18.39
C ILE A 732 7.67 16.58 -19.00
N ASP A 733 6.66 15.96 -18.38
CA ASP A 733 5.28 15.94 -18.89
C ASP A 733 4.71 17.36 -19.07
N GLU A 734 4.82 18.20 -18.02
CA GLU A 734 4.38 19.61 -18.10
C GLU A 734 5.17 20.39 -19.17
N LYS A 735 6.48 20.15 -19.34
CA LYS A 735 7.28 20.84 -20.34
C LYS A 735 6.94 20.47 -21.77
N LEU A 736 6.59 19.21 -22.00
CA LEU A 736 6.11 18.75 -23.31
C LEU A 736 4.75 19.39 -23.65
N ILE A 737 3.85 19.48 -22.65
CA ILE A 737 2.54 20.14 -22.81
C ILE A 737 2.70 21.64 -23.04
N GLU A 738 3.52 22.34 -22.23
CA GLU A 738 3.80 23.79 -22.40
C GLU A 738 4.34 24.16 -23.79
N LYS A 739 5.10 23.25 -24.39
CA LYS A 739 5.66 23.42 -25.73
C LYS A 739 4.72 22.97 -26.86
N GLU A 740 3.50 22.57 -26.50
CA GLU A 740 2.49 22.08 -27.46
C GLU A 740 3.01 20.92 -28.34
N MET A 741 3.94 20.11 -27.80
CA MET A 741 4.50 18.98 -28.54
C MET A 741 3.45 17.84 -28.62
N LYS A 742 3.60 16.97 -29.62
CA LYS A 742 2.82 15.72 -29.69
C LYS A 742 3.33 14.67 -28.71
N ALA A 743 4.63 14.73 -28.40
CA ALA A 743 5.27 13.83 -27.43
C ALA A 743 4.60 13.90 -26.05
N ARG A 744 4.45 12.73 -25.40
CA ARG A 744 3.86 12.60 -24.05
C ARG A 744 4.60 11.57 -23.23
N VAL A 745 4.72 11.82 -21.92
CA VAL A 745 5.13 10.79 -20.97
C VAL A 745 4.03 9.71 -20.93
N VAL A 746 4.42 8.46 -21.11
CA VAL A 746 3.47 7.33 -21.19
C VAL A 746 3.73 6.23 -20.17
N MET A 747 4.95 6.13 -19.63
CA MET A 747 5.30 5.12 -18.65
C MET A 747 6.50 5.56 -17.81
N GLN A 748 6.55 5.03 -16.59
CA GLN A 748 7.75 5.05 -15.73
C GLN A 748 8.02 3.64 -15.24
N ILE A 749 9.26 3.19 -15.31
CA ILE A 749 9.69 1.89 -14.75
C ILE A 749 10.91 2.14 -13.86
N HIS A 750 10.73 2.05 -12.55
CA HIS A 750 11.76 2.39 -11.56
C HIS A 750 12.31 3.81 -11.77
N ASP A 751 13.57 3.95 -12.14
CA ASP A 751 14.25 5.23 -12.35
C ASP A 751 14.24 5.64 -13.85
N GLU A 752 13.52 4.90 -14.70
CA GLU A 752 13.41 5.15 -16.15
C GLU A 752 12.09 5.86 -16.48
N VAL A 753 12.15 7.03 -17.12
CA VAL A 753 11.00 7.76 -17.68
C VAL A 753 10.90 7.49 -19.17
N ILE A 754 9.71 7.18 -19.68
CA ILE A 754 9.47 6.79 -21.07
C ILE A 754 8.49 7.76 -21.70
N VAL A 755 8.92 8.39 -22.80
CA VAL A 755 8.14 9.31 -23.61
C VAL A 755 7.85 8.67 -24.96
N ALA A 756 6.59 8.63 -25.37
CA ALA A 756 6.23 8.35 -26.76
C ALA A 756 6.22 9.65 -27.55
N CYS A 757 6.90 9.67 -28.68
CA CYS A 757 6.98 10.85 -29.52
C CYS A 757 7.07 10.49 -31.03
N PRO A 758 6.59 11.35 -31.93
CA PRO A 758 6.84 11.20 -33.35
C PRO A 758 8.32 11.40 -33.65
N LYS A 759 8.78 10.83 -34.76
CA LYS A 759 10.20 10.79 -35.13
C LYS A 759 10.85 12.18 -35.17
N GLU A 760 10.10 13.17 -35.59
CA GLU A 760 10.59 14.56 -35.78
C GLU A 760 10.90 15.23 -34.43
N GLU A 761 10.27 14.82 -33.36
CA GLU A 761 10.43 15.41 -32.03
C GLU A 761 11.54 14.73 -31.19
N ILE A 762 12.10 13.61 -31.63
CA ILE A 762 13.05 12.79 -30.84
C ILE A 762 14.20 13.62 -30.27
N ASP A 763 14.87 14.43 -31.08
CA ASP A 763 16.06 15.17 -30.63
C ASP A 763 15.73 16.29 -29.64
N ILE A 764 14.54 16.89 -29.79
CA ILE A 764 14.05 17.90 -28.83
C ILE A 764 13.70 17.21 -27.51
N VAL A 765 13.00 16.08 -27.56
CA VAL A 765 12.63 15.28 -26.37
C VAL A 765 13.87 14.81 -25.60
N LYS A 766 14.90 14.30 -26.31
CA LYS A 766 16.18 13.93 -25.69
C LYS A 766 16.81 15.09 -24.94
N LYS A 767 16.83 16.28 -25.51
CA LYS A 767 17.40 17.49 -24.90
C LYS A 767 16.61 17.89 -23.64
N ILE A 768 15.27 17.87 -23.72
CA ILE A 768 14.38 18.19 -22.61
C ILE A 768 14.60 17.21 -21.46
N MET A 769 14.51 15.90 -21.74
CA MET A 769 14.69 14.84 -20.74
C MET A 769 16.05 14.93 -20.07
N LYS A 770 17.12 15.01 -20.87
CA LYS A 770 18.50 15.11 -20.34
C LYS A 770 18.66 16.35 -19.46
N LYS A 771 18.21 17.50 -19.92
CA LYS A 771 18.30 18.76 -19.16
C LYS A 771 17.57 18.71 -17.84
N ILE A 772 16.35 18.19 -17.79
CA ILE A 772 15.54 18.11 -16.57
C ILE A 772 16.13 17.07 -15.63
N MET A 773 16.33 15.84 -16.06
CA MET A 773 16.74 14.72 -15.21
C MET A 773 18.15 14.92 -14.62
N GLU A 774 19.10 15.47 -15.38
CA GLU A 774 20.47 15.73 -14.88
C GLU A 774 20.57 16.95 -13.95
N ASN A 775 19.54 17.80 -13.89
CA ASN A 775 19.57 19.01 -13.08
C ASN A 775 18.53 19.03 -11.97
N ILE A 776 17.71 17.98 -11.83
CA ILE A 776 16.59 17.95 -10.90
C ILE A 776 16.99 18.11 -9.43
N ASN A 777 18.22 17.80 -9.08
CA ASN A 777 18.74 17.93 -7.71
C ASN A 777 19.44 19.28 -7.44
N LYS A 778 19.61 20.16 -8.42
CA LYS A 778 20.43 21.38 -8.27
C LYS A 778 19.90 22.38 -7.25
N ASP A 779 18.57 22.46 -7.14
CA ASP A 779 17.91 23.40 -6.24
C ASP A 779 17.75 22.86 -4.82
N PHE A 780 18.25 21.65 -4.53
CA PHE A 780 18.15 21.00 -3.23
C PHE A 780 19.50 20.96 -2.53
N ASP A 781 19.60 21.72 -1.45
CA ASP A 781 20.84 21.83 -0.66
C ASP A 781 21.31 20.45 -0.16
N GLY A 782 22.59 20.20 -0.31
CA GLY A 782 23.17 18.89 -0.04
C GLY A 782 23.02 17.89 -1.20
N LEU A 783 21.84 17.69 -1.78
CA LEU A 783 21.66 16.82 -2.96
C LEU A 783 22.39 17.35 -4.20
N ASN A 784 22.60 18.65 -4.32
CA ASN A 784 23.36 19.31 -5.39
C ASN A 784 24.87 19.00 -5.37
N ARG A 785 25.39 18.34 -4.33
CA ARG A 785 26.79 17.92 -4.21
C ARG A 785 27.18 16.79 -5.17
N VAL A 786 26.20 16.09 -5.75
CA VAL A 786 26.45 15.03 -6.74
C VAL A 786 25.82 15.39 -8.07
N LYS A 787 26.54 15.09 -9.17
CA LYS A 787 26.00 15.19 -10.52
C LYS A 787 25.09 14.00 -10.80
N LEU A 788 23.91 14.23 -11.32
CA LEU A 788 23.06 13.17 -11.86
C LEU A 788 23.41 12.90 -13.31
N LYS A 789 23.28 11.66 -13.76
CA LYS A 789 23.55 11.23 -15.14
C LYS A 789 22.35 10.46 -15.66
N VAL A 790 22.05 10.66 -16.93
CA VAL A 790 20.93 10.03 -17.62
C VAL A 790 21.40 9.35 -18.88
N ASP A 791 21.05 8.08 -19.01
CA ASP A 791 21.26 7.30 -20.22
C ASP A 791 20.00 7.37 -21.07
N ILE A 792 20.12 7.96 -22.28
CA ILE A 792 18.98 8.11 -23.19
C ILE A 792 19.05 7.04 -24.28
N ASN A 793 18.00 6.23 -24.36
CA ASN A 793 17.82 5.21 -25.40
C ASN A 793 16.58 5.50 -26.23
N VAL A 794 16.62 5.13 -27.52
CA VAL A 794 15.50 5.33 -28.45
C VAL A 794 15.15 4.01 -29.14
N GLY A 795 13.87 3.71 -29.29
CA GLY A 795 13.42 2.49 -29.94
C GLY A 795 11.93 2.46 -30.21
N LYS A 796 11.51 1.64 -31.15
CA LYS A 796 10.08 1.42 -31.46
C LYS A 796 9.40 0.46 -30.50
N LYS A 797 10.17 -0.26 -29.69
CA LYS A 797 9.70 -1.20 -28.67
C LYS A 797 10.26 -0.84 -27.30
N LEU A 798 9.59 -1.28 -26.28
CA LEU A 798 9.97 -0.98 -24.90
C LEU A 798 11.23 -1.76 -24.48
N GLY A 799 11.35 -3.01 -24.92
CA GLY A 799 12.52 -3.86 -24.63
C GLY A 799 13.59 -3.85 -25.72
#